data_70fd7655b059c84e6ed210f16be63343
#
_entry.id   70fd7655b059c84e6ed210f16be63343
#
_cell.length_a   1.000
_cell.length_b   1.000
_cell.length_c   1.000
_cell.angle_alpha   90.00
_cell.angle_beta   90.00
_cell.angle_gamma   90.00
#
_symmetry.space_group_name_H-M   'P 1'
#
loop_
_entity.id
_entity.type
_entity.pdbx_description
1 polymer ?
#
loop_
_entity_poly.entity_id
_entity_poly.type
_entity_poly.pdbx_seq_one_letter_code
_entity_poly.pdbx_strand_id
1 'polypeptide(L)'
;MKKIFFGILAVLGFFSESQAAVPTIIWASDPVRPGEAVMVRGDGFGKKSTVEVASGSATASGQKNPWKAVPVLQQTDATLKFALPADLSPGICRFRVKAGSETSEPSLLNVPRIWWMQGDHADTATPGGWIRIFGLNLDLPAGSKVTLSDGNGSLTLPPVSIDPSALRVDLPPTIAPGTYHVTFASGEKNAVPVEAGPLVIKEAAALPTQTFSVTDFGAVPGEPEFVQYYTGMMAPGQVDSADAIQRCLDAAGAAGGGIVSFPRGIFILSHGVTVPPHVILRGAGRGLTSLSWVDDMLPRDKEEVKNLTWGSLLYKTIKDPGNPPHPYLIRGEGCFTVEDMAIYAVNHHSGIMSEHAGPNAGHVAIRRVLMRVDRFINTDDNSRHYADHEEVQQKRYKDILRVGAIQIGGPDIEITDCDLYSSGGVLLLDASSGVIARNRISSRPRHWTTIARRCEKLIFEQNDCSNGGISILNVHRMMSNDLQTKTESIYSRDIYFARNSVKDCFREDRDGGFIPDFHAPLGIYAGLVASASGTTVNVAGRIEGSDLGTTWRGAVVTIMEGKGAGQFRFLKNADAGDAGGGKIEVDRPWYVVPDSSSFITVSKCLLHALVVDNDFRDSGNAVSFWGGGLEVLAARNKSVRGGSFNMISLCHDGQFIPGLRAQFLDNEITEGINLGAAYIFPRGSIIGTLTYTPLAFERTLQQNKGKPVTAPDYHGPLSIDQVFRRNRIDNNGHFYAGGVVSDILFDQGSVSDASIGTEVTKVGGRWDPALFTEGPHDVLIRDTMLRNVTTPCAGDQLSEATIIGK
;
A
#
# COMPACT_ATOMS: atom_id res chain seq x y z
N MET A 1 73.40 50.45 -6.74
CA MET A 1 73.73 49.14 -7.33
C MET A 1 73.24 48.11 -6.26
N LYS A 2 72.04 47.54 -6.44
CA LYS A 2 71.59 46.37 -5.68
C LYS A 2 70.92 45.44 -6.70
N LYS A 3 71.54 44.25 -6.90
CA LYS A 3 71.06 43.22 -7.76
C LYS A 3 69.91 42.49 -7.05
N ILE A 4 68.74 42.36 -7.66
CA ILE A 4 67.62 41.54 -7.25
C ILE A 4 67.73 40.20 -7.95
N PHE A 5 67.84 39.12 -7.19
CA PHE A 5 67.75 37.72 -7.63
C PHE A 5 66.29 37.31 -7.69
N PHE A 6 65.80 36.88 -8.82
CA PHE A 6 64.51 36.20 -9.01
C PHE A 6 64.77 34.72 -8.84
N GLY A 7 64.23 34.15 -7.74
CA GLY A 7 64.18 32.70 -7.55
C GLY A 7 62.89 32.17 -8.19
N ILE A 8 63.02 31.29 -9.17
CA ILE A 8 61.88 30.54 -9.74
C ILE A 8 61.61 29.40 -8.77
N LEU A 9 60.41 29.45 -8.09
CA LEU A 9 59.89 28.37 -7.29
C LEU A 9 59.10 27.44 -8.23
N ALA A 10 59.68 26.28 -8.57
CA ALA A 10 58.95 25.20 -9.25
C ALA A 10 57.93 24.59 -8.29
N VAL A 11 56.64 24.88 -8.52
CA VAL A 11 55.54 24.17 -7.84
C VAL A 11 55.40 22.82 -8.53
N LEU A 12 55.93 21.78 -7.88
CA LEU A 12 55.62 20.40 -8.21
C LEU A 12 54.19 20.14 -7.71
N GLY A 13 53.23 20.19 -8.64
CA GLY A 13 51.89 19.73 -8.42
C GLY A 13 51.90 18.21 -8.20
N PHE A 14 51.76 17.78 -6.97
CA PHE A 14 51.41 16.39 -6.72
C PHE A 14 49.96 16.20 -7.20
N PHE A 15 49.79 15.64 -8.38
CA PHE A 15 48.57 14.96 -8.74
C PHE A 15 48.45 13.77 -7.79
N SER A 16 47.70 13.92 -6.73
CA SER A 16 47.16 12.79 -5.99
C SER A 16 46.26 12.04 -6.96
N GLU A 17 46.72 10.95 -7.48
CA GLU A 17 45.85 9.96 -8.12
C GLU A 17 44.87 9.55 -7.03
N SER A 18 43.66 10.05 -7.12
CA SER A 18 42.54 9.59 -6.32
C SER A 18 42.40 8.08 -6.57
N GLN A 19 42.78 7.26 -5.61
CA GLN A 19 42.58 5.83 -5.67
C GLN A 19 41.09 5.62 -5.98
N ALA A 20 40.79 4.98 -7.12
CA ALA A 20 39.43 4.76 -7.55
C ALA A 20 38.69 4.01 -6.43
N ALA A 21 37.56 4.53 -6.00
CA ALA A 21 36.72 3.87 -4.99
C ALA A 21 36.21 2.54 -5.56
N VAL A 22 36.20 1.50 -4.74
CA VAL A 22 35.63 0.20 -5.13
C VAL A 22 34.13 0.39 -5.39
N PRO A 23 33.62 0.05 -6.58
CA PRO A 23 32.20 0.24 -6.90
C PRO A 23 31.32 -0.58 -5.93
N THR A 24 30.31 0.05 -5.39
CA THR A 24 29.38 -0.57 -4.44
C THR A 24 27.99 -0.68 -5.06
N ILE A 25 27.41 -1.89 -5.11
CA ILE A 25 26.06 -2.14 -5.60
C ILE A 25 25.10 -2.07 -4.40
N ILE A 26 24.13 -1.17 -4.45
CA ILE A 26 23.11 -0.98 -3.41
C ILE A 26 21.84 -1.76 -3.73
N TRP A 27 21.42 -1.72 -5.01
CA TRP A 27 20.19 -2.34 -5.47
C TRP A 27 20.25 -2.61 -6.98
N ALA A 28 19.51 -3.62 -7.42
CA ALA A 28 19.28 -3.89 -8.83
C ALA A 28 17.83 -4.29 -9.06
N SER A 29 17.29 -3.89 -10.21
CA SER A 29 15.91 -4.20 -10.59
C SER A 29 15.78 -5.68 -10.97
N ASP A 30 14.92 -6.39 -10.27
CA ASP A 30 14.49 -7.75 -10.58
C ASP A 30 13.02 -7.97 -10.16
N PRO A 31 12.25 -8.84 -10.80
CA PRO A 31 12.65 -9.87 -11.77
C PRO A 31 13.06 -9.31 -13.15
N VAL A 32 13.99 -10.03 -13.80
CA VAL A 32 14.51 -9.68 -15.13
C VAL A 32 14.74 -10.96 -15.95
N ARG A 33 14.33 -10.93 -17.22
CA ARG A 33 14.50 -12.04 -18.16
C ARG A 33 15.73 -11.81 -19.07
N PRO A 34 16.27 -12.89 -19.68
CA PRO A 34 17.26 -12.72 -20.75
C PRO A 34 16.77 -11.76 -21.85
N GLY A 35 17.63 -10.87 -22.27
CA GLY A 35 17.30 -9.82 -23.24
C GLY A 35 16.73 -8.53 -22.64
N GLU A 36 16.35 -8.49 -21.37
CA GLU A 36 15.82 -7.30 -20.71
C GLU A 36 16.92 -6.42 -20.09
N ALA A 37 16.60 -5.17 -19.83
CA ALA A 37 17.50 -4.23 -19.17
C ALA A 37 17.40 -4.35 -17.65
N VAL A 38 18.56 -4.30 -16.99
CA VAL A 38 18.69 -4.20 -15.53
C VAL A 38 19.07 -2.77 -15.19
N MET A 39 18.40 -2.17 -14.24
CA MET A 39 18.79 -0.92 -13.62
C MET A 39 19.49 -1.21 -12.29
N VAL A 40 20.62 -0.58 -12.06
CA VAL A 40 21.46 -0.77 -10.88
C VAL A 40 21.68 0.58 -10.21
N ARG A 41 21.45 0.61 -8.91
CA ARG A 41 21.81 1.72 -8.03
C ARG A 41 23.06 1.36 -7.22
N GLY A 42 23.99 2.30 -7.11
CA GLY A 42 25.23 2.07 -6.38
C GLY A 42 25.98 3.36 -6.06
N ASP A 43 27.28 3.22 -5.93
CA ASP A 43 28.20 4.33 -5.67
C ASP A 43 29.56 3.99 -6.29
N GLY A 44 30.28 4.98 -6.80
CA GLY A 44 31.64 4.81 -7.33
C GLY A 44 31.67 4.10 -8.68
N PHE A 45 30.64 4.19 -9.52
CA PHE A 45 30.66 3.59 -10.85
C PHE A 45 31.51 4.40 -11.83
N GLY A 46 31.77 5.68 -11.56
CA GLY A 46 32.53 6.56 -12.44
C GLY A 46 31.82 6.84 -13.76
N LYS A 47 32.56 7.38 -14.72
CA LYS A 47 32.01 7.75 -16.04
C LYS A 47 32.03 6.62 -17.06
N LYS A 48 32.83 5.57 -16.83
CA LYS A 48 32.99 4.44 -17.76
C LYS A 48 33.19 3.16 -16.94
N SER A 49 32.15 2.41 -16.79
CA SER A 49 32.19 1.07 -16.21
C SER A 49 31.93 0.01 -17.25
N THR A 50 32.33 -1.19 -16.96
CA THR A 50 31.91 -2.40 -17.65
C THR A 50 31.16 -3.30 -16.70
N VAL A 51 30.16 -3.98 -17.23
CA VAL A 51 29.40 -4.96 -16.48
C VAL A 51 29.72 -6.34 -17.00
N GLU A 52 29.93 -7.27 -16.08
CA GLU A 52 30.08 -8.68 -16.42
C GLU A 52 28.99 -9.50 -15.77
N VAL A 53 28.38 -10.43 -16.50
CA VAL A 53 27.31 -11.32 -16.04
C VAL A 53 27.73 -12.78 -16.14
N ALA A 54 27.16 -13.63 -15.27
CA ALA A 54 27.35 -15.08 -15.32
C ALA A 54 26.08 -15.79 -14.81
N SER A 55 25.76 -16.96 -15.35
CA SER A 55 24.63 -17.77 -14.93
C SER A 55 24.86 -18.41 -13.56
N GLY A 56 23.78 -18.58 -12.76
CA GLY A 56 23.78 -19.28 -11.49
C GLY A 56 24.18 -18.42 -10.28
N SER A 57 23.88 -18.92 -9.08
CA SER A 57 24.04 -18.19 -7.80
C SER A 57 25.45 -18.25 -7.23
N ALA A 58 26.22 -19.29 -7.48
CA ALA A 58 27.54 -19.47 -6.90
C ALA A 58 28.51 -20.12 -7.87
N THR A 59 29.80 -19.90 -7.63
CA THR A 59 30.84 -20.78 -8.10
C THR A 59 30.81 -22.07 -7.28
N ALA A 60 30.01 -23.07 -7.68
CA ALA A 60 30.34 -24.43 -7.25
C ALA A 60 31.79 -24.68 -7.62
N SER A 61 32.58 -25.05 -6.65
CA SER A 61 33.99 -25.37 -6.84
C SER A 61 34.12 -26.40 -7.97
N GLY A 62 34.55 -25.93 -9.18
CA GLY A 62 34.73 -26.79 -10.34
C GLY A 62 33.97 -26.42 -11.60
N GLN A 63 32.91 -25.61 -11.58
CA GLN A 63 32.26 -25.11 -12.80
C GLN A 63 32.67 -23.67 -13.06
N LYS A 64 33.52 -23.44 -14.05
CA LYS A 64 33.84 -22.12 -14.58
C LYS A 64 32.63 -21.64 -15.44
N ASN A 65 31.63 -21.04 -14.85
CA ASN A 65 30.73 -20.21 -15.64
C ASN A 65 31.45 -18.87 -15.89
N PRO A 66 31.96 -18.66 -17.12
CA PRO A 66 32.79 -17.51 -17.41
C PRO A 66 31.94 -16.23 -17.30
N TRP A 67 32.56 -15.19 -16.78
CA TRP A 67 32.02 -13.85 -16.83
C TRP A 67 31.94 -13.38 -18.29
N LYS A 68 30.79 -12.92 -18.71
CA LYS A 68 30.51 -12.36 -20.03
C LYS A 68 30.34 -10.86 -19.89
N ALA A 69 31.18 -10.07 -20.54
CA ALA A 69 31.00 -8.62 -20.59
C ALA A 69 29.74 -8.26 -21.38
N VAL A 70 28.98 -7.30 -20.86
CA VAL A 70 27.74 -6.81 -21.48
C VAL A 70 27.79 -5.30 -21.68
N PRO A 71 27.08 -4.77 -22.68
CA PRO A 71 27.04 -3.34 -22.92
C PRO A 71 26.29 -2.60 -21.80
N VAL A 72 26.89 -1.51 -21.35
CA VAL A 72 26.21 -0.51 -20.51
C VAL A 72 25.43 0.43 -21.44
N LEU A 73 24.14 0.59 -21.16
CA LEU A 73 23.21 1.36 -22.00
C LEU A 73 23.13 2.82 -21.56
N GLN A 74 23.17 3.06 -20.26
CA GLN A 74 23.16 4.39 -19.64
C GLN A 74 23.89 4.31 -18.30
N GLN A 75 24.59 5.36 -17.91
CA GLN A 75 25.41 5.36 -16.70
C GLN A 75 25.61 6.77 -16.14
N THR A 76 25.59 6.85 -14.82
CA THR A 76 26.11 7.95 -13.98
C THR A 76 27.13 7.38 -12.98
N ASP A 77 27.61 8.18 -12.05
CA ASP A 77 28.45 7.68 -10.94
C ASP A 77 27.67 6.80 -9.94
N ALA A 78 26.36 7.03 -9.81
CA ALA A 78 25.49 6.35 -8.85
C ALA A 78 24.54 5.32 -9.47
N THR A 79 24.37 5.33 -10.78
CA THR A 79 23.45 4.42 -11.49
C THR A 79 24.04 3.89 -12.78
N LEU A 80 23.64 2.71 -13.15
CA LEU A 80 23.90 2.19 -14.48
C LEU A 80 22.76 1.27 -14.94
N LYS A 81 22.57 1.23 -16.25
CA LYS A 81 21.61 0.33 -16.90
C LYS A 81 22.32 -0.50 -17.94
N PHE A 82 22.12 -1.81 -17.91
CA PHE A 82 22.72 -2.74 -18.86
C PHE A 82 21.73 -3.80 -19.32
N ALA A 83 21.94 -4.42 -20.47
CA ALA A 83 21.09 -5.49 -20.98
C ALA A 83 21.64 -6.86 -20.59
N LEU A 84 20.78 -7.74 -20.09
CA LEU A 84 21.09 -9.16 -19.96
C LEU A 84 21.21 -9.78 -21.36
N PRO A 85 22.20 -10.65 -21.59
CA PRO A 85 22.28 -11.36 -22.87
C PRO A 85 21.02 -12.17 -23.15
N ALA A 86 20.50 -12.09 -24.37
CA ALA A 86 19.32 -12.84 -24.78
C ALA A 86 19.55 -14.36 -24.80
N ASP A 87 20.78 -14.78 -24.90
CA ASP A 87 21.21 -16.18 -24.87
C ASP A 87 21.53 -16.71 -23.45
N LEU A 88 21.32 -15.87 -22.42
CA LEU A 88 21.49 -16.31 -21.05
C LEU A 88 20.36 -17.27 -20.66
N SER A 89 20.67 -18.33 -19.93
CA SER A 89 19.61 -19.21 -19.41
C SER A 89 18.72 -18.45 -18.41
N PRO A 90 17.37 -18.59 -18.46
CA PRO A 90 16.49 -18.05 -17.45
C PRO A 90 16.83 -18.57 -16.03
N GLY A 91 16.56 -17.76 -15.02
CA GLY A 91 16.79 -18.11 -13.61
C GLY A 91 17.79 -17.17 -12.93
N ILE A 92 18.36 -17.63 -11.83
CA ILE A 92 19.31 -16.83 -11.06
C ILE A 92 20.58 -16.57 -11.88
N CYS A 93 20.99 -15.32 -11.90
CA CYS A 93 22.27 -14.92 -12.49
C CYS A 93 22.98 -13.92 -11.56
N ARG A 94 24.24 -13.74 -11.77
CA ARG A 94 25.09 -12.81 -11.02
C ARG A 94 25.73 -11.81 -11.97
N PHE A 95 25.96 -10.61 -11.45
CA PHE A 95 26.69 -9.57 -12.18
C PHE A 95 27.65 -8.84 -11.26
N ARG A 96 28.61 -8.18 -11.83
CA ARG A 96 29.54 -7.28 -11.15
C ARG A 96 29.88 -6.09 -12.03
N VAL A 97 30.25 -5.00 -11.39
CA VAL A 97 30.64 -3.75 -12.04
C VAL A 97 32.14 -3.55 -11.92
N LYS A 98 32.77 -3.21 -13.01
CA LYS A 98 34.20 -2.83 -13.06
C LYS A 98 34.33 -1.35 -13.39
N ALA A 99 34.92 -0.58 -12.49
CA ALA A 99 35.21 0.83 -12.63
C ALA A 99 36.73 1.03 -12.58
N GLY A 100 37.36 1.30 -13.74
CA GLY A 100 38.83 1.35 -13.83
C GLY A 100 39.49 0.00 -13.48
N SER A 101 40.35 0.01 -12.46
CA SER A 101 41.02 -1.20 -11.93
C SER A 101 40.19 -1.97 -10.90
N GLU A 102 39.17 -1.30 -10.33
CA GLU A 102 38.38 -1.83 -9.22
C GLU A 102 37.17 -2.63 -9.73
N THR A 103 36.75 -3.62 -8.94
CA THR A 103 35.62 -4.48 -9.27
C THR A 103 34.74 -4.62 -8.03
N SER A 104 33.42 -4.44 -8.19
CA SER A 104 32.46 -4.66 -7.11
C SER A 104 32.41 -6.11 -6.67
N GLU A 105 31.94 -6.36 -5.45
CA GLU A 105 31.40 -7.66 -5.09
C GLU A 105 30.28 -8.07 -6.05
N PRO A 106 30.18 -9.36 -6.39
CA PRO A 106 29.08 -9.84 -7.23
C PRO A 106 27.72 -9.67 -6.55
N SER A 107 26.75 -9.17 -7.31
CA SER A 107 25.34 -9.11 -6.90
C SER A 107 24.51 -10.14 -7.67
N LEU A 108 23.42 -10.59 -7.07
CA LEU A 108 22.54 -11.60 -7.64
C LEU A 108 21.27 -10.96 -8.19
N LEU A 109 20.74 -11.50 -9.28
CA LEU A 109 19.45 -11.19 -9.89
C LEU A 109 18.56 -12.42 -9.86
N ASN A 110 17.25 -12.19 -9.80
CA ASN A 110 16.23 -13.22 -9.79
C ASN A 110 16.30 -14.19 -8.61
N VAL A 111 16.92 -13.77 -7.51
CA VAL A 111 16.89 -14.52 -6.26
C VAL A 111 15.55 -14.27 -5.58
N PRO A 112 14.92 -15.26 -4.95
CA PRO A 112 13.76 -15.02 -4.11
C PRO A 112 14.02 -13.90 -3.11
N ARG A 113 13.16 -12.90 -3.07
CA ARG A 113 13.21 -11.79 -2.13
C ARG A 113 11.92 -11.79 -1.33
N ILE A 114 11.99 -12.12 -0.07
CA ILE A 114 10.84 -12.16 0.82
C ILE A 114 10.66 -10.78 1.44
N TRP A 115 9.46 -10.24 1.30
CA TRP A 115 9.08 -8.97 1.90
C TRP A 115 8.42 -9.18 3.25
N TRP A 116 7.46 -10.10 3.34
CA TRP A 116 6.85 -10.50 4.60
C TRP A 116 6.27 -11.92 4.55
N MET A 117 5.92 -12.41 5.71
CA MET A 117 5.20 -13.67 5.91
C MET A 117 4.07 -13.44 6.91
N GLN A 118 2.97 -14.14 6.73
CA GLN A 118 1.88 -14.19 7.70
C GLN A 118 1.27 -15.59 7.78
N GLY A 119 0.67 -15.88 8.93
CA GLY A 119 -0.11 -17.09 9.16
C GLY A 119 -1.60 -16.88 8.99
N ASP A 120 -2.36 -17.91 9.29
CA ASP A 120 -3.83 -17.90 9.30
C ASP A 120 -4.41 -16.97 10.38
N HIS A 121 -3.60 -16.56 11.36
CA HIS A 121 -3.90 -15.55 12.37
C HIS A 121 -2.89 -14.40 12.33
N ALA A 122 -2.79 -13.74 11.18
CA ALA A 122 -1.88 -12.62 10.93
C ALA A 122 -0.40 -12.96 11.25
N ASP A 123 0.13 -12.56 12.40
CA ASP A 123 1.51 -12.82 12.81
C ASP A 123 1.75 -14.22 13.36
N THR A 124 0.69 -14.99 13.57
CA THR A 124 0.76 -16.35 14.10
C THR A 124 0.03 -17.34 13.21
N ALA A 125 0.34 -18.62 13.39
CA ALA A 125 -0.36 -19.70 12.70
C ALA A 125 -0.84 -20.75 13.69
N THR A 126 -1.74 -21.63 13.23
CA THR A 126 -2.25 -22.74 14.05
C THR A 126 -1.94 -24.10 13.43
N PRO A 127 -1.87 -25.18 14.22
CA PRO A 127 -1.81 -26.53 13.68
C PRO A 127 -3.00 -26.82 12.76
N GLY A 128 -2.73 -27.29 11.54
CA GLY A 128 -3.75 -27.46 10.51
C GLY A 128 -4.12 -26.17 9.75
N GLY A 129 -3.57 -25.03 10.15
CA GLY A 129 -3.70 -23.75 9.46
C GLY A 129 -2.75 -23.61 8.27
N TRP A 130 -2.35 -22.39 7.98
CA TRP A 130 -1.48 -22.10 6.82
C TRP A 130 -0.50 -20.96 7.13
N ILE A 131 0.55 -20.90 6.30
CA ILE A 131 1.42 -19.73 6.17
C ILE A 131 1.44 -19.27 4.72
N ARG A 132 1.57 -17.96 4.51
CA ARG A 132 1.83 -17.35 3.21
C ARG A 132 3.07 -16.49 3.27
N ILE A 133 3.89 -16.60 2.23
CA ILE A 133 5.11 -15.81 2.05
C ILE A 133 4.90 -14.94 0.82
N PHE A 134 5.26 -13.67 0.93
CA PHE A 134 5.07 -12.65 -0.09
C PHE A 134 6.39 -11.98 -0.44
N GLY A 135 6.57 -11.66 -1.72
CA GLY A 135 7.79 -11.03 -2.19
C GLY A 135 7.94 -11.07 -3.70
N LEU A 136 9.16 -11.29 -4.16
CA LEU A 136 9.52 -11.35 -5.58
C LEU A 136 10.24 -12.66 -5.90
N ASN A 137 10.13 -13.13 -7.15
CA ASN A 137 10.85 -14.30 -7.66
C ASN A 137 10.55 -15.60 -6.88
N LEU A 138 9.32 -15.77 -6.39
CA LEU A 138 8.96 -16.93 -5.59
C LEU A 138 8.65 -18.18 -6.45
N ASP A 139 8.27 -18.00 -7.71
CA ASP A 139 7.86 -19.08 -8.64
C ASP A 139 8.99 -19.74 -9.43
N LEU A 140 10.22 -19.60 -8.95
CA LEU A 140 11.38 -20.26 -9.56
C LEU A 140 11.19 -21.80 -9.58
N PRO A 141 11.94 -22.53 -10.44
CA PRO A 141 11.56 -23.86 -10.94
C PRO A 141 11.00 -24.85 -9.93
N ALA A 142 10.22 -25.81 -10.43
CA ALA A 142 9.58 -26.86 -9.63
C ALA A 142 10.52 -27.50 -8.58
N GLY A 143 10.02 -27.73 -7.36
CA GLY A 143 10.80 -28.27 -6.26
C GLY A 143 11.08 -27.26 -5.12
N SER A 144 10.44 -26.11 -5.17
CA SER A 144 10.48 -25.11 -4.08
C SER A 144 10.00 -25.71 -2.76
N LYS A 145 10.64 -25.32 -1.66
CA LYS A 145 10.39 -25.85 -0.32
C LYS A 145 10.39 -24.75 0.73
N VAL A 146 9.50 -24.91 1.70
CA VAL A 146 9.49 -24.09 2.91
C VAL A 146 9.91 -24.99 4.07
N THR A 147 10.90 -24.56 4.85
CA THR A 147 11.39 -25.32 5.99
C THR A 147 11.14 -24.52 7.27
N LEU A 148 10.49 -25.16 8.23
CA LEU A 148 10.27 -24.65 9.58
C LEU A 148 11.23 -25.37 10.53
N SER A 149 12.01 -24.66 11.34
CA SER A 149 12.93 -25.23 12.32
C SER A 149 12.78 -24.56 13.68
N ASP A 150 12.80 -25.34 14.74
CA ASP A 150 12.64 -24.88 16.14
C ASP A 150 13.88 -25.12 17.02
N GLY A 151 14.99 -25.51 16.42
CA GLY A 151 16.21 -25.88 17.12
C GLY A 151 16.27 -27.34 17.56
N ASN A 152 15.16 -28.06 17.67
CA ASN A 152 15.07 -29.48 17.98
C ASN A 152 14.92 -30.34 16.73
N GLY A 153 14.40 -29.73 15.67
CA GLY A 153 14.16 -30.42 14.40
C GLY A 153 13.79 -29.46 13.28
N SER A 154 13.53 -30.02 12.12
CA SER A 154 13.04 -29.27 10.96
C SER A 154 11.94 -30.02 10.24
N LEU A 155 10.94 -29.28 9.81
CA LEU A 155 9.84 -29.74 8.98
C LEU A 155 9.91 -29.04 7.63
N THR A 156 10.00 -29.81 6.56
CA THR A 156 10.05 -29.27 5.19
C THR A 156 8.75 -29.60 4.46
N LEU A 157 8.10 -28.57 3.93
CA LEU A 157 6.80 -28.64 3.29
C LEU A 157 6.87 -28.06 1.86
N PRO A 158 6.21 -28.67 0.88
CA PRO A 158 6.06 -28.09 -0.44
C PRO A 158 4.96 -27.00 -0.39
N PRO A 159 5.07 -25.93 -1.19
CA PRO A 159 3.96 -25.01 -1.40
C PRO A 159 2.76 -25.72 -2.03
N VAL A 160 1.54 -25.40 -1.56
CA VAL A 160 0.28 -25.83 -2.18
C VAL A 160 -0.16 -24.89 -3.30
N SER A 161 0.31 -23.65 -3.25
CA SER A 161 0.20 -22.71 -4.36
C SER A 161 1.43 -21.81 -4.37
N ILE A 162 1.86 -21.43 -5.57
CA ILE A 162 3.00 -20.56 -5.79
C ILE A 162 2.81 -19.73 -7.05
N ASP A 163 3.09 -18.43 -6.97
CA ASP A 163 3.18 -17.50 -8.09
C ASP A 163 4.40 -16.58 -7.89
N PRO A 164 4.75 -15.69 -8.84
CA PRO A 164 5.92 -14.82 -8.70
C PRO A 164 5.96 -13.97 -7.44
N SER A 165 4.81 -13.68 -6.85
CA SER A 165 4.65 -12.70 -5.76
C SER A 165 4.17 -13.30 -4.44
N ALA A 166 3.65 -14.53 -4.45
CA ALA A 166 3.10 -15.16 -3.26
C ALA A 166 3.19 -16.69 -3.33
N LEU A 167 3.36 -17.30 -2.18
CA LEU A 167 3.19 -18.75 -2.02
C LEU A 167 2.43 -19.07 -0.73
N ARG A 168 1.77 -20.23 -0.72
CA ARG A 168 1.07 -20.77 0.45
C ARG A 168 1.56 -22.17 0.78
N VAL A 169 1.70 -22.42 2.07
CA VAL A 169 1.99 -23.74 2.63
C VAL A 169 0.93 -24.05 3.68
N ASP A 170 0.34 -25.25 3.62
CA ASP A 170 -0.55 -25.72 4.67
C ASP A 170 0.25 -26.43 5.75
N LEU A 171 -0.04 -26.13 7.01
CA LEU A 171 0.61 -26.70 8.16
C LEU A 171 -0.08 -28.01 8.57
N PRO A 172 0.67 -29.08 8.89
CA PRO A 172 0.06 -30.31 9.37
C PRO A 172 -0.65 -30.09 10.72
N PRO A 173 -1.78 -30.77 10.99
CA PRO A 173 -2.46 -30.67 12.27
C PRO A 173 -1.62 -31.17 13.47
N THR A 174 -0.56 -31.89 13.20
CA THR A 174 0.35 -32.47 14.20
C THR A 174 1.56 -31.59 14.53
N ILE A 175 1.71 -30.41 13.89
CA ILE A 175 2.81 -29.53 14.20
C ILE A 175 2.67 -29.01 15.64
N ALA A 176 3.74 -29.06 16.41
CA ALA A 176 3.69 -28.61 17.80
C ALA A 176 3.63 -27.07 17.86
N PRO A 177 2.90 -26.49 18.81
CA PRO A 177 3.01 -25.08 19.14
C PRO A 177 4.42 -24.70 19.55
N GLY A 178 4.89 -23.52 19.11
CA GLY A 178 6.24 -23.06 19.35
C GLY A 178 6.67 -21.94 18.40
N THR A 179 7.89 -21.50 18.55
CA THR A 179 8.50 -20.53 17.64
C THR A 179 9.41 -21.24 16.65
N TYR A 180 9.16 -21.01 15.37
CA TYR A 180 9.89 -21.61 14.27
C TYR A 180 10.62 -20.53 13.46
N HIS A 181 11.82 -20.83 13.02
CA HIS A 181 12.47 -20.11 11.95
C HIS A 181 12.01 -20.68 10.61
N VAL A 182 11.52 -19.81 9.74
CA VAL A 182 10.98 -20.21 8.43
C VAL A 182 11.94 -19.76 7.33
N THR A 183 12.33 -20.70 6.48
CA THR A 183 13.16 -20.44 5.31
C THR A 183 12.48 -20.96 4.05
N PHE A 184 12.70 -20.26 2.95
CA PHE A 184 12.25 -20.65 1.61
C PHE A 184 13.46 -20.98 0.72
N ALA A 185 13.42 -22.11 0.04
CA ALA A 185 14.38 -22.46 -0.99
C ALA A 185 13.65 -22.69 -2.32
N SER A 186 14.09 -22.02 -3.37
CA SER A 186 13.58 -22.24 -4.73
C SER A 186 13.97 -23.65 -5.22
N GLY A 187 13.30 -24.11 -6.30
CA GLY A 187 13.62 -25.41 -6.91
C GLY A 187 14.92 -25.42 -7.73
N GLU A 188 15.68 -24.35 -7.76
CA GLU A 188 16.95 -24.31 -8.49
C GLU A 188 18.02 -25.18 -7.83
N LYS A 189 18.85 -25.78 -8.67
CA LYS A 189 19.99 -26.58 -8.20
C LYS A 189 20.96 -25.69 -7.43
N ASN A 190 21.25 -26.06 -6.17
CA ASN A 190 22.07 -25.30 -5.23
C ASN A 190 21.45 -23.95 -4.82
N ALA A 191 20.12 -23.86 -4.79
CA ALA A 191 19.44 -22.69 -4.22
C ALA A 191 19.88 -22.50 -2.76
N VAL A 192 20.25 -21.28 -2.41
CA VAL A 192 20.50 -20.90 -1.02
C VAL A 192 19.14 -20.56 -0.39
N PRO A 193 18.80 -21.17 0.76
CA PRO A 193 17.59 -20.81 1.46
C PRO A 193 17.58 -19.32 1.86
N VAL A 194 16.44 -18.68 1.68
CA VAL A 194 16.18 -17.28 2.06
C VAL A 194 15.35 -17.27 3.32
N GLU A 195 15.74 -16.45 4.28
CA GLU A 195 15.04 -16.30 5.55
C GLU A 195 13.68 -15.59 5.32
N ALA A 196 12.58 -16.20 5.79
CA ALA A 196 11.25 -15.60 5.82
C ALA A 196 10.94 -14.97 7.21
N GLY A 197 11.71 -15.33 8.22
CA GLY A 197 11.59 -14.79 9.57
C GLY A 197 11.00 -15.78 10.58
N PRO A 198 10.85 -15.34 11.83
CA PRO A 198 10.23 -16.15 12.87
C PRO A 198 8.70 -16.25 12.67
N LEU A 199 8.14 -17.41 12.98
CA LEU A 199 6.73 -17.71 13.03
C LEU A 199 6.37 -18.30 14.39
N VAL A 200 5.35 -17.78 15.04
CA VAL A 200 4.79 -18.39 16.26
C VAL A 200 3.59 -19.24 15.87
N ILE A 201 3.67 -20.54 16.16
CA ILE A 201 2.52 -21.44 16.05
C ILE A 201 1.90 -21.57 17.43
N LYS A 202 0.61 -21.26 17.52
CA LYS A 202 -0.20 -21.31 18.74
C LYS A 202 -1.21 -22.44 18.64
N GLU A 203 -1.61 -22.98 19.79
CA GLU A 203 -2.80 -23.84 19.84
C GLU A 203 -3.98 -23.11 19.18
N ALA A 204 -4.73 -23.83 18.37
CA ALA A 204 -6.00 -23.31 17.89
C ALA A 204 -6.91 -23.03 19.10
N ALA A 205 -7.50 -21.85 19.16
CA ALA A 205 -8.49 -21.55 20.17
C ALA A 205 -9.64 -22.57 20.07
N ALA A 206 -9.98 -23.18 21.17
CA ALA A 206 -11.11 -24.10 21.20
C ALA A 206 -12.38 -23.35 20.75
N LEU A 207 -13.02 -23.87 19.72
CA LEU A 207 -14.32 -23.30 19.30
C LEU A 207 -15.32 -23.48 20.41
N PRO A 208 -16.14 -22.48 20.72
CA PRO A 208 -17.23 -22.63 21.66
C PRO A 208 -18.15 -23.76 21.23
N THR A 209 -18.46 -24.68 22.16
CA THR A 209 -19.37 -25.80 21.87
C THR A 209 -20.76 -25.57 22.43
N GLN A 210 -20.87 -24.73 23.45
CA GLN A 210 -22.16 -24.38 24.05
C GLN A 210 -23.00 -23.51 23.12
N THR A 211 -24.25 -23.91 22.91
CA THR A 211 -25.17 -23.18 22.04
C THR A 211 -26.32 -22.60 22.85
N PHE A 212 -26.66 -21.36 22.59
CA PHE A 212 -27.75 -20.58 23.13
C PHE A 212 -28.70 -20.24 22.01
N SER A 213 -29.95 -20.68 22.04
CA SER A 213 -30.92 -20.29 21.01
C SER A 213 -31.60 -18.98 21.42
N VAL A 214 -31.62 -18.01 20.51
CA VAL A 214 -32.27 -16.71 20.80
C VAL A 214 -33.76 -16.86 21.11
N THR A 215 -34.41 -17.91 20.61
CA THR A 215 -35.83 -18.19 20.88
C THR A 215 -36.07 -18.64 22.34
N ASP A 216 -35.10 -19.28 22.99
CA ASP A 216 -35.17 -19.67 24.38
C ASP A 216 -35.17 -18.45 25.33
N PHE A 217 -34.71 -17.30 24.83
CA PHE A 217 -34.69 -16.03 25.54
C PHE A 217 -35.86 -15.11 25.16
N GLY A 218 -36.75 -15.60 24.28
CA GLY A 218 -37.97 -14.88 23.91
C GLY A 218 -37.87 -14.09 22.60
N ALA A 219 -36.80 -14.27 21.81
CA ALA A 219 -36.77 -13.71 20.46
C ALA A 219 -37.78 -14.45 19.57
N VAL A 220 -38.54 -13.70 18.80
CA VAL A 220 -39.59 -14.25 17.93
C VAL A 220 -39.24 -14.01 16.47
N PRO A 221 -39.07 -15.05 15.66
CA PRO A 221 -38.92 -14.90 14.25
C PRO A 221 -40.22 -14.45 13.59
N GLY A 222 -40.17 -13.32 12.90
CA GLY A 222 -41.29 -12.80 12.12
C GLY A 222 -41.45 -13.52 10.78
N GLU A 223 -42.64 -13.38 10.19
CA GLU A 223 -42.93 -13.89 8.86
C GLU A 223 -42.34 -12.96 7.75
N PRO A 224 -42.04 -13.48 6.58
CA PRO A 224 -41.43 -12.72 5.49
C PRO A 224 -42.39 -11.77 4.74
N GLU A 225 -43.62 -11.61 5.17
CA GLU A 225 -44.55 -10.66 4.58
C GLU A 225 -44.15 -9.21 4.83
N PHE A 226 -43.27 -8.77 4.08
CA PHE A 226 -42.41 -7.61 4.25
C PHE A 226 -42.93 -6.35 3.61
N VAL A 227 -44.08 -5.87 4.04
CA VAL A 227 -44.52 -4.50 3.68
C VAL A 227 -43.56 -3.46 4.26
N GLN A 228 -42.72 -3.82 5.23
CA GLN A 228 -41.98 -2.86 6.03
C GLN A 228 -40.52 -2.68 5.67
N TYR A 229 -39.96 -3.58 4.90
CA TYR A 229 -38.62 -3.41 4.35
C TYR A 229 -38.45 -2.07 3.62
N TYR A 230 -39.50 -1.61 2.92
CA TYR A 230 -39.49 -0.33 2.20
C TYR A 230 -39.79 0.89 3.07
N THR A 231 -40.46 0.73 4.16
CA THR A 231 -40.84 1.85 5.06
C THR A 231 -39.92 1.99 6.25
N GLY A 232 -39.10 0.97 6.53
CA GLY A 232 -38.25 0.93 7.72
C GLY A 232 -39.00 0.80 9.03
N MET A 233 -40.33 0.63 9.00
CA MET A 233 -41.19 0.61 10.22
C MET A 233 -41.53 -0.81 10.63
N MET A 234 -41.72 -1.00 11.92
CA MET A 234 -42.23 -2.26 12.50
C MET A 234 -43.71 -2.42 12.16
N ALA A 235 -44.14 -3.63 11.63
CA ALA A 235 -45.55 -3.87 11.37
C ALA A 235 -46.36 -4.05 12.66
N PRO A 236 -47.61 -3.69 12.63
CA PRO A 236 -48.50 -4.07 13.67
C PRO A 236 -48.45 -5.59 13.94
N GLY A 237 -48.21 -5.98 15.19
CA GLY A 237 -48.12 -7.38 15.61
C GLY A 237 -46.76 -8.04 15.47
N GLN A 238 -45.77 -7.38 14.94
CA GLN A 238 -44.37 -7.87 14.98
C GLN A 238 -43.75 -7.64 16.35
N VAL A 239 -42.85 -8.54 16.72
CA VAL A 239 -42.21 -8.51 18.03
C VAL A 239 -40.78 -7.96 17.85
N ASP A 240 -40.45 -6.95 18.67
CA ASP A 240 -39.07 -6.51 18.79
C ASP A 240 -38.26 -7.57 19.54
N SER A 241 -37.25 -8.10 18.92
CA SER A 241 -36.41 -9.15 19.49
C SER A 241 -35.09 -8.63 20.07
N ALA A 242 -34.83 -7.32 20.06
CA ALA A 242 -33.55 -6.75 20.44
C ALA A 242 -33.12 -7.11 21.86
N ASP A 243 -34.02 -6.88 22.86
CA ASP A 243 -33.74 -7.21 24.26
C ASP A 243 -33.61 -8.72 24.51
N ALA A 244 -34.36 -9.53 23.77
CA ALA A 244 -34.29 -10.99 23.90
C ALA A 244 -32.95 -11.51 23.36
N ILE A 245 -32.53 -10.99 22.23
CA ILE A 245 -31.22 -11.29 21.66
C ILE A 245 -30.11 -10.82 22.59
N GLN A 246 -30.21 -9.61 23.17
CA GLN A 246 -29.22 -9.13 24.14
C GLN A 246 -29.10 -10.05 25.36
N ARG A 247 -30.21 -10.48 25.95
CA ARG A 247 -30.18 -11.44 27.07
C ARG A 247 -29.51 -12.75 26.70
N CYS A 248 -29.72 -13.24 25.48
CA CYS A 248 -29.05 -14.43 24.98
C CYS A 248 -27.52 -14.21 24.82
N LEU A 249 -27.13 -13.07 24.31
CA LEU A 249 -25.72 -12.68 24.18
C LEU A 249 -25.06 -12.55 25.56
N ASP A 250 -25.72 -11.92 26.51
CA ASP A 250 -25.25 -11.77 27.90
C ASP A 250 -25.04 -13.12 28.58
N ALA A 251 -25.98 -14.06 28.38
CA ALA A 251 -25.85 -15.42 28.89
C ALA A 251 -24.64 -16.17 28.28
N ALA A 252 -24.45 -16.04 26.99
CA ALA A 252 -23.27 -16.61 26.32
C ALA A 252 -21.96 -15.96 26.80
N GLY A 253 -21.93 -14.64 26.99
CA GLY A 253 -20.79 -13.93 27.56
C GLY A 253 -20.50 -14.36 29.01
N ALA A 254 -21.51 -14.50 29.83
CA ALA A 254 -21.37 -14.98 31.21
C ALA A 254 -20.83 -16.41 31.29
N ALA A 255 -21.07 -17.24 30.28
CA ALA A 255 -20.51 -18.58 30.15
C ALA A 255 -19.04 -18.57 29.60
N GLY A 256 -18.45 -17.40 29.31
CA GLY A 256 -17.13 -17.28 28.77
C GLY A 256 -17.05 -17.39 27.23
N GLY A 257 -18.17 -17.33 26.56
CA GLY A 257 -18.34 -17.47 25.12
C GLY A 257 -19.38 -18.53 24.76
N GLY A 258 -19.76 -18.61 23.50
CA GLY A 258 -20.75 -19.59 23.02
C GLY A 258 -21.22 -19.31 21.61
N ILE A 259 -22.01 -20.21 21.07
CA ILE A 259 -22.71 -20.03 19.81
C ILE A 259 -24.12 -19.49 20.12
N VAL A 260 -24.37 -18.25 19.78
CA VAL A 260 -25.72 -17.68 19.80
C VAL A 260 -26.38 -18.01 18.46
N SER A 261 -27.30 -18.94 18.47
CA SER A 261 -27.93 -19.49 17.29
C SER A 261 -29.27 -18.83 16.97
N PHE A 262 -29.42 -18.47 15.71
CA PHE A 262 -30.62 -17.87 15.14
C PHE A 262 -31.27 -18.89 14.21
N PRO A 263 -32.43 -19.45 14.49
CA PRO A 263 -33.13 -20.31 13.57
C PRO A 263 -33.61 -19.54 12.34
N ARG A 264 -34.24 -20.23 11.41
CA ARG A 264 -34.89 -19.62 10.27
C ARG A 264 -35.91 -18.58 10.70
N GLY A 265 -35.90 -17.41 10.08
CA GLY A 265 -36.84 -16.35 10.29
C GLY A 265 -36.22 -14.96 10.23
N ILE A 266 -37.04 -13.97 10.36
CA ILE A 266 -36.68 -12.56 10.39
C ILE A 266 -36.82 -12.02 11.79
N PHE A 267 -35.69 -11.65 12.40
CA PHE A 267 -35.66 -11.05 13.72
C PHE A 267 -35.61 -9.54 13.58
N ILE A 268 -36.61 -8.87 14.08
CA ILE A 268 -36.74 -7.42 14.03
C ILE A 268 -36.11 -6.83 15.28
N LEU A 269 -35.30 -5.79 15.10
CA LEU A 269 -34.63 -5.07 16.17
C LEU A 269 -34.95 -3.59 16.08
N SER A 270 -35.35 -2.99 17.17
CA SER A 270 -35.53 -1.54 17.30
C SER A 270 -34.23 -0.83 17.67
N HIS A 271 -33.25 -1.55 18.20
CA HIS A 271 -31.96 -1.03 18.59
C HIS A 271 -30.86 -2.09 18.38
N GLY A 272 -29.59 -1.65 18.41
CA GLY A 272 -28.43 -2.53 18.28
C GLY A 272 -28.17 -3.37 19.52
N VAL A 273 -27.34 -4.40 19.35
CA VAL A 273 -26.92 -5.33 20.40
C VAL A 273 -25.41 -5.31 20.59
N THR A 274 -24.96 -5.59 21.81
CA THR A 274 -23.53 -5.69 22.14
C THR A 274 -23.15 -7.16 22.28
N VAL A 275 -22.09 -7.54 21.56
CA VAL A 275 -21.58 -8.92 21.50
C VAL A 275 -20.37 -9.04 22.42
N PRO A 276 -20.45 -9.93 23.43
CA PRO A 276 -19.30 -10.25 24.27
C PRO A 276 -18.18 -10.94 23.49
N PRO A 277 -16.93 -10.90 23.99
CA PRO A 277 -15.84 -11.66 23.42
C PRO A 277 -16.12 -13.17 23.39
N HIS A 278 -15.54 -13.87 22.43
CA HIS A 278 -15.66 -15.32 22.21
C HIS A 278 -17.07 -15.82 21.88
N VAL A 279 -17.94 -14.94 21.41
CA VAL A 279 -19.30 -15.27 20.98
C VAL A 279 -19.35 -15.38 19.44
N ILE A 280 -20.03 -16.44 18.97
CA ILE A 280 -20.32 -16.64 17.56
C ILE A 280 -21.81 -16.42 17.34
N LEU A 281 -22.17 -15.37 16.58
CA LEU A 281 -23.54 -15.20 16.11
C LEU A 281 -23.71 -16.01 14.84
N ARG A 282 -24.53 -17.06 14.89
CA ARG A 282 -24.73 -17.96 13.77
C ARG A 282 -26.19 -18.08 13.37
N GLY A 283 -26.48 -17.72 12.12
CA GLY A 283 -27.78 -17.96 11.50
C GLY A 283 -27.89 -19.36 10.92
N ALA A 284 -29.07 -19.73 10.48
CA ALA A 284 -29.33 -20.97 9.75
C ALA A 284 -28.88 -20.90 8.28
N GLY A 285 -28.41 -19.75 7.83
CA GLY A 285 -27.91 -19.46 6.47
C GLY A 285 -28.33 -18.05 6.03
N ARG A 286 -27.53 -17.41 5.18
CA ARG A 286 -27.77 -16.03 4.70
C ARG A 286 -29.09 -15.83 3.94
N GLY A 287 -29.70 -16.91 3.47
CA GLY A 287 -31.03 -16.90 2.84
C GLY A 287 -32.17 -17.36 3.74
N LEU A 288 -31.87 -17.75 4.97
CA LEU A 288 -32.83 -18.33 5.91
C LEU A 288 -33.02 -17.48 7.18
N THR A 289 -31.98 -16.86 7.67
CA THR A 289 -32.00 -16.01 8.86
C THR A 289 -31.66 -14.59 8.50
N SER A 290 -32.44 -13.63 8.97
CA SER A 290 -32.11 -12.22 8.86
C SER A 290 -32.34 -11.44 10.15
N LEU A 291 -31.42 -10.51 10.42
CA LEU A 291 -31.59 -9.43 11.37
C LEU A 291 -32.05 -8.19 10.61
N SER A 292 -33.17 -7.63 10.99
CA SER A 292 -33.74 -6.45 10.34
C SER A 292 -33.80 -5.30 11.34
N TRP A 293 -32.94 -4.31 11.11
CA TRP A 293 -32.91 -3.11 11.93
C TRP A 293 -33.80 -2.06 11.31
N VAL A 294 -34.91 -1.82 11.99
CA VAL A 294 -35.95 -0.89 11.54
C VAL A 294 -35.60 0.56 11.89
N ASP A 295 -36.08 1.48 11.08
CA ASP A 295 -35.98 2.92 11.37
C ASP A 295 -36.86 3.22 12.60
N ASP A 296 -36.33 3.93 13.57
CA ASP A 296 -37.05 4.37 14.76
C ASP A 296 -38.02 5.51 14.50
N MET A 297 -38.09 6.02 13.28
CA MET A 297 -38.98 7.13 12.86
C MET A 297 -38.86 8.41 13.70
N LEU A 298 -37.90 8.49 14.59
CA LEU A 298 -37.65 9.73 15.32
C LEU A 298 -37.15 10.79 14.36
N PRO A 299 -37.74 11.99 14.34
CA PRO A 299 -37.19 13.09 13.58
C PRO A 299 -35.81 13.38 14.13
N ARG A 300 -34.79 12.93 13.40
CA ARG A 300 -33.39 13.21 13.75
C ARG A 300 -33.20 14.72 13.68
N ASP A 301 -32.82 15.32 14.78
CA ASP A 301 -32.55 16.74 14.84
C ASP A 301 -31.57 17.13 13.74
N LYS A 302 -31.91 18.19 12.99
CA LYS A 302 -31.03 18.72 11.95
C LYS A 302 -29.64 19.10 12.48
N GLU A 303 -29.52 19.43 13.74
CA GLU A 303 -28.26 19.69 14.42
C GLU A 303 -27.47 18.41 14.69
N GLU A 304 -28.12 17.31 15.01
CA GLU A 304 -27.46 16.00 15.17
C GLU A 304 -26.84 15.53 13.86
N VAL A 305 -27.56 15.72 12.77
CA VAL A 305 -27.05 15.42 11.41
C VAL A 305 -25.93 16.36 10.95
N LYS A 306 -25.99 17.65 11.32
CA LYS A 306 -24.93 18.62 11.02
C LYS A 306 -23.63 18.34 11.78
N ASN A 307 -23.73 17.81 12.98
CA ASN A 307 -22.58 17.52 13.85
C ASN A 307 -21.95 16.14 13.58
N LEU A 308 -22.50 15.38 12.64
CA LEU A 308 -21.98 14.10 12.20
C LEU A 308 -20.77 14.25 11.28
N THR A 309 -19.76 14.99 11.69
CA THR A 309 -18.48 14.94 11.00
C THR A 309 -17.77 13.64 11.34
N TRP A 310 -17.11 13.07 10.37
CA TRP A 310 -16.39 11.81 10.49
C TRP A 310 -15.42 11.77 11.68
N GLY A 311 -14.72 12.87 11.96
CA GLY A 311 -13.86 13.01 13.12
C GLY A 311 -14.62 13.06 14.44
N SER A 312 -15.83 13.63 14.48
CA SER A 312 -16.63 13.72 15.69
C SER A 312 -17.27 12.39 16.07
N LEU A 313 -17.59 11.56 15.09
CA LEU A 313 -18.15 10.23 15.28
C LEU A 313 -17.18 9.28 15.97
N LEU A 314 -16.02 9.13 15.38
CA LEU A 314 -14.96 8.27 15.92
C LEU A 314 -14.42 8.84 17.25
N TYR A 315 -14.31 10.17 17.34
CA TYR A 315 -13.79 10.86 18.51
C TYR A 315 -14.75 10.80 19.71
N LYS A 316 -16.07 10.94 19.50
CA LYS A 316 -17.05 10.77 20.56
C LYS A 316 -17.15 9.31 21.02
N THR A 317 -17.11 8.35 20.11
CA THR A 317 -17.09 6.92 20.45
C THR A 317 -15.86 6.54 21.29
N ILE A 318 -14.72 7.18 21.03
CA ILE A 318 -13.50 6.95 21.81
C ILE A 318 -13.54 7.67 23.17
N LYS A 319 -14.09 8.89 23.25
CA LYS A 319 -14.16 9.67 24.49
C LYS A 319 -15.32 9.31 25.41
N ASP A 320 -16.39 8.84 24.84
CA ASP A 320 -17.60 8.44 25.60
C ASP A 320 -18.08 7.07 25.11
N PRO A 321 -17.39 5.99 25.51
CA PRO A 321 -17.74 4.64 25.10
C PRO A 321 -19.10 4.18 25.63
N GLY A 322 -19.66 4.87 26.62
CA GLY A 322 -20.97 4.55 27.19
C GLY A 322 -22.18 5.08 26.41
N ASN A 323 -21.94 6.04 25.50
CA ASN A 323 -23.02 6.65 24.71
C ASN A 323 -22.52 6.97 23.30
N PRO A 324 -22.38 5.94 22.45
CA PRO A 324 -21.90 6.14 21.08
C PRO A 324 -22.90 7.01 20.32
N PRO A 325 -22.44 8.01 19.56
CA PRO A 325 -23.29 8.95 18.82
C PRO A 325 -24.07 8.29 17.68
N HIS A 326 -23.72 7.05 17.33
CA HIS A 326 -24.44 6.23 16.34
C HIS A 326 -24.67 4.84 16.88
N PRO A 327 -25.89 4.40 16.76
CA PRO A 327 -26.21 3.02 17.00
C PRO A 327 -25.54 2.16 15.89
N TYR A 328 -24.89 1.09 16.30
CA TYR A 328 -24.51 -0.02 15.44
C TYR A 328 -25.45 -1.18 15.71
N LEU A 329 -25.85 -1.91 14.68
CA LEU A 329 -26.71 -3.07 14.90
C LEU A 329 -26.00 -4.13 15.75
N ILE A 330 -24.76 -4.43 15.41
CA ILE A 330 -23.90 -5.36 16.12
C ILE A 330 -22.64 -4.62 16.53
N ARG A 331 -22.39 -4.52 17.83
CA ARG A 331 -21.18 -3.92 18.37
C ARG A 331 -20.47 -4.89 19.30
N GLY A 332 -19.14 -4.94 19.24
CA GLY A 332 -18.30 -5.70 20.16
C GLY A 332 -16.93 -5.06 20.35
N GLU A 333 -16.23 -5.44 21.40
CA GLU A 333 -14.85 -5.02 21.62
C GLU A 333 -13.89 -5.69 20.63
N GLY A 334 -14.22 -6.90 20.20
CA GLY A 334 -13.44 -7.80 19.35
C GLY A 334 -13.64 -9.24 19.78
N CYS A 335 -12.87 -10.16 19.25
CA CYS A 335 -12.93 -11.60 19.52
C CYS A 335 -14.33 -12.20 19.29
N PHE A 336 -15.04 -11.81 18.24
CA PHE A 336 -16.36 -12.35 17.93
C PHE A 336 -16.50 -12.73 16.45
N THR A 337 -17.51 -13.56 16.17
CA THR A 337 -17.82 -13.98 14.80
C THR A 337 -19.28 -13.68 14.47
N VAL A 338 -19.55 -13.26 13.23
CA VAL A 338 -20.88 -13.16 12.65
C VAL A 338 -20.91 -14.00 11.37
N GLU A 339 -21.80 -15.00 11.32
CA GLU A 339 -21.82 -15.90 10.16
C GLU A 339 -23.21 -16.43 9.80
N ASP A 340 -23.35 -16.82 8.53
CA ASP A 340 -24.51 -17.53 8.00
C ASP A 340 -25.85 -16.80 8.19
N MET A 341 -25.87 -15.48 7.99
CA MET A 341 -27.09 -14.68 8.13
C MET A 341 -27.15 -13.50 7.16
N ALA A 342 -28.34 -12.92 7.03
CA ALA A 342 -28.53 -11.63 6.39
C ALA A 342 -28.69 -10.51 7.43
N ILE A 343 -28.24 -9.30 7.09
CA ILE A 343 -28.38 -8.08 7.89
C ILE A 343 -28.98 -7.00 6.99
N TYR A 344 -30.09 -6.46 7.41
CA TYR A 344 -30.77 -5.34 6.77
C TYR A 344 -30.87 -4.17 7.74
N ALA A 345 -30.26 -3.05 7.39
CA ALA A 345 -30.30 -1.83 8.19
C ALA A 345 -30.82 -0.67 7.33
N VAL A 346 -32.09 -0.35 7.53
CA VAL A 346 -32.81 0.70 6.79
C VAL A 346 -32.64 2.02 7.50
N ASN A 347 -32.22 3.06 6.76
CA ASN A 347 -31.91 4.39 7.30
C ASN A 347 -30.77 4.45 8.34
N HIS A 348 -29.94 3.45 8.37
CA HIS A 348 -28.77 3.40 9.24
C HIS A 348 -27.47 3.47 8.44
N HIS A 349 -26.40 3.94 9.10
CA HIS A 349 -25.07 4.05 8.46
C HIS A 349 -24.21 2.82 8.65
N SER A 350 -24.42 2.08 9.73
CA SER A 350 -23.50 1.05 10.21
C SER A 350 -24.26 -0.19 10.61
N GLY A 351 -23.74 -1.34 10.22
CA GLY A 351 -24.24 -2.66 10.60
C GLY A 351 -23.41 -3.30 11.69
N ILE A 352 -22.09 -3.44 11.48
CA ILE A 352 -21.18 -4.12 12.40
C ILE A 352 -20.03 -3.18 12.79
N MET A 353 -19.71 -3.15 14.08
CA MET A 353 -18.57 -2.43 14.62
C MET A 353 -17.77 -3.27 15.61
N SER A 354 -16.44 -3.19 15.55
CA SER A 354 -15.56 -3.59 16.64
C SER A 354 -14.65 -2.44 17.07
N GLU A 355 -14.22 -2.48 18.33
CA GLU A 355 -13.17 -1.57 18.80
C GLU A 355 -11.86 -1.87 18.07
N HIS A 356 -11.04 -0.83 17.87
CA HIS A 356 -9.75 -0.94 17.19
C HIS A 356 -8.57 -0.95 18.16
N ALA A 357 -8.81 -0.74 19.43
CA ALA A 357 -7.80 -0.73 20.49
C ALA A 357 -8.39 -1.34 21.76
N GLY A 358 -7.55 -1.99 22.55
CA GLY A 358 -7.93 -2.62 23.78
C GLY A 358 -7.51 -4.09 23.84
N PRO A 359 -7.66 -4.76 24.96
CA PRO A 359 -7.18 -6.14 25.16
C PRO A 359 -7.89 -7.17 24.26
N ASN A 360 -9.11 -6.89 23.83
CA ASN A 360 -9.90 -7.75 22.96
C ASN A 360 -9.98 -7.24 21.51
N ALA A 361 -9.29 -6.17 21.15
CA ALA A 361 -9.35 -5.61 19.80
C ALA A 361 -8.84 -6.61 18.74
N GLY A 362 -9.52 -6.65 17.60
CA GLY A 362 -9.22 -7.59 16.53
C GLY A 362 -9.92 -8.94 16.70
N HIS A 363 -9.40 -9.98 16.02
CA HIS A 363 -9.97 -11.33 16.02
C HIS A 363 -11.46 -11.37 15.68
N VAL A 364 -11.87 -10.55 14.71
CA VAL A 364 -13.25 -10.45 14.24
C VAL A 364 -13.40 -11.19 12.93
N ALA A 365 -14.34 -12.14 12.89
CA ALA A 365 -14.64 -12.86 11.67
C ALA A 365 -16.08 -12.59 11.18
N ILE A 366 -16.22 -12.26 9.90
CA ILE A 366 -17.51 -12.10 9.23
C ILE A 366 -17.52 -13.04 8.04
N ARG A 367 -18.35 -14.06 8.07
CA ARG A 367 -18.33 -15.13 7.08
C ARG A 367 -19.72 -15.41 6.53
N ARG A 368 -19.83 -15.51 5.21
CA ARG A 368 -21.08 -15.88 4.52
C ARG A 368 -22.27 -15.00 4.94
N VAL A 369 -22.01 -13.70 5.13
CA VAL A 369 -23.02 -12.70 5.50
C VAL A 369 -23.52 -11.98 4.24
N LEU A 370 -24.83 -11.81 4.13
CA LEU A 370 -25.45 -10.88 3.21
C LEU A 370 -25.78 -9.61 3.99
N MET A 371 -25.24 -8.46 3.58
CA MET A 371 -25.50 -7.20 4.28
C MET A 371 -26.03 -6.15 3.31
N ARG A 372 -27.07 -5.46 3.76
CA ARG A 372 -27.64 -4.30 3.06
C ARG A 372 -27.84 -3.19 4.08
N VAL A 373 -26.99 -2.18 4.00
CA VAL A 373 -27.06 -0.98 4.82
C VAL A 373 -27.39 0.18 3.88
N ASP A 374 -28.64 0.60 3.90
CA ASP A 374 -29.14 1.63 3.00
C ASP A 374 -29.71 2.81 3.78
N ARG A 375 -28.97 3.89 3.78
CA ARG A 375 -29.48 5.17 4.25
C ARG A 375 -30.23 5.83 3.11
N PHE A 376 -31.53 5.94 3.26
CA PHE A 376 -32.29 6.89 2.49
C PHE A 376 -31.94 8.29 3.01
N ILE A 377 -31.07 8.96 2.30
CA ILE A 377 -30.83 10.38 2.52
C ILE A 377 -32.18 11.03 2.27
N ASN A 378 -32.69 11.76 3.25
CA ASN A 378 -34.01 12.38 3.22
C ASN A 378 -34.19 13.12 1.87
N THR A 379 -35.10 12.63 1.05
CA THR A 379 -35.25 13.04 -0.33
C THR A 379 -35.59 14.52 -0.53
N ASP A 380 -36.08 15.17 0.52
CA ASP A 380 -36.38 16.60 0.46
C ASP A 380 -35.12 17.48 0.37
N ASP A 381 -33.96 16.99 0.83
CA ASP A 381 -32.71 17.74 0.78
C ASP A 381 -31.84 17.38 -0.44
N ASN A 382 -32.12 16.35 -1.20
CA ASN A 382 -31.08 15.72 -1.99
C ASN A 382 -31.28 15.55 -3.48
N SER A 383 -32.51 15.36 -3.96
CA SER A 383 -32.65 15.01 -5.37
C SER A 383 -32.69 16.21 -6.32
N ARG A 384 -32.97 17.39 -5.79
CA ARG A 384 -33.11 18.61 -6.61
C ARG A 384 -32.00 19.64 -6.45
N HIS A 385 -31.18 19.53 -5.38
CA HIS A 385 -30.16 20.53 -5.06
C HIS A 385 -28.72 20.06 -5.28
N TYR A 386 -28.54 18.91 -5.91
CA TYR A 386 -27.20 18.37 -6.19
C TYR A 386 -26.38 19.27 -7.13
N ALA A 387 -27.06 20.08 -7.93
CA ALA A 387 -26.43 21.00 -8.87
C ALA A 387 -26.09 22.38 -8.28
N ASP A 388 -26.82 22.82 -7.25
CA ASP A 388 -26.75 24.22 -6.83
C ASP A 388 -25.87 24.52 -5.60
N HIS A 389 -25.42 23.50 -4.88
CA HIS A 389 -24.61 23.69 -3.65
C HIS A 389 -23.47 22.67 -3.53
N GLU A 390 -22.60 22.64 -4.50
CA GLU A 390 -21.52 21.65 -4.65
C GLU A 390 -20.59 21.58 -3.42
N GLU A 391 -20.25 22.69 -2.77
CA GLU A 391 -19.39 22.68 -1.59
C GLU A 391 -20.04 22.08 -0.33
N VAL A 392 -21.30 22.42 -0.08
CA VAL A 392 -22.01 21.91 1.11
C VAL A 392 -22.39 20.45 0.94
N GLN A 393 -22.76 20.07 -0.27
CA GLN A 393 -23.10 18.70 -0.64
C GLN A 393 -21.86 17.80 -0.67
N GLN A 394 -20.76 18.24 -1.23
CA GLN A 394 -19.50 17.50 -1.19
C GLN A 394 -18.98 17.31 0.24
N LYS A 395 -19.14 18.28 1.11
CA LYS A 395 -18.73 18.17 2.50
C LYS A 395 -19.63 17.19 3.27
N ARG A 396 -20.95 17.30 3.17
CA ARG A 396 -21.91 16.38 3.80
C ARG A 396 -21.81 14.96 3.22
N TYR A 397 -21.67 14.85 1.91
CA TYR A 397 -21.53 13.58 1.22
C TYR A 397 -20.22 12.87 1.58
N LYS A 398 -19.11 13.60 1.62
CA LYS A 398 -17.83 13.07 2.09
C LYS A 398 -17.88 12.60 3.55
N ASP A 399 -18.61 13.26 4.39
CA ASP A 399 -18.75 12.90 5.80
C ASP A 399 -19.59 11.63 6.00
N ILE A 400 -20.67 11.49 5.25
CA ILE A 400 -21.53 10.30 5.26
C ILE A 400 -20.84 9.08 4.67
N LEU A 401 -20.03 9.28 3.64
CA LEU A 401 -19.37 8.20 2.91
C LEU A 401 -18.13 7.67 3.60
N ARG A 402 -17.68 8.31 4.64
CA ARG A 402 -16.53 7.88 5.45
C ARG A 402 -16.92 6.96 6.61
N VAL A 403 -18.19 6.69 6.78
CA VAL A 403 -18.71 5.72 7.75
C VAL A 403 -18.90 4.40 7.02
N GLY A 404 -18.20 3.35 7.43
CA GLY A 404 -18.37 2.02 6.86
C GLY A 404 -19.59 1.30 7.40
N ALA A 405 -20.29 0.54 6.58
CA ALA A 405 -21.32 -0.38 7.06
C ALA A 405 -20.73 -1.43 8.02
N ILE A 406 -19.48 -1.80 7.79
CA ILE A 406 -18.66 -2.60 8.67
C ILE A 406 -17.45 -1.76 9.09
N GLN A 407 -17.30 -1.50 10.37
CA GLN A 407 -16.16 -0.78 10.95
C GLN A 407 -15.43 -1.70 11.91
N ILE A 408 -14.31 -2.23 11.53
CA ILE A 408 -13.54 -3.14 12.36
C ILE A 408 -12.07 -2.74 12.40
N GLY A 409 -11.44 -3.04 13.51
CA GLY A 409 -10.05 -2.72 13.74
C GLY A 409 -9.31 -3.76 14.55
N GLY A 410 -7.99 -3.58 14.63
CA GLY A 410 -7.11 -4.51 15.32
C GLY A 410 -6.63 -5.68 14.47
N PRO A 411 -5.79 -6.55 15.04
CA PRO A 411 -5.19 -7.67 14.33
C PRO A 411 -6.18 -8.78 13.97
N ASP A 412 -5.81 -9.60 13.02
CA ASP A 412 -6.46 -10.87 12.70
C ASP A 412 -7.95 -10.75 12.39
N ILE A 413 -8.27 -9.92 11.40
CA ILE A 413 -9.63 -9.81 10.89
C ILE A 413 -9.86 -10.79 9.72
N GLU A 414 -11.08 -11.29 9.62
CA GLU A 414 -11.52 -12.12 8.50
C GLU A 414 -12.88 -11.65 7.97
N ILE A 415 -12.93 -11.30 6.67
CA ILE A 415 -14.19 -11.05 5.98
C ILE A 415 -14.20 -11.92 4.73
N THR A 416 -15.00 -12.99 4.73
CA THR A 416 -14.95 -13.97 3.67
C THR A 416 -16.32 -14.42 3.19
N ASP A 417 -16.43 -14.64 1.87
CA ASP A 417 -17.61 -15.22 1.23
C ASP A 417 -18.91 -14.42 1.46
N CYS A 418 -18.79 -13.11 1.62
CA CYS A 418 -19.88 -12.20 1.93
C CYS A 418 -20.43 -11.48 0.68
N ASP A 419 -21.68 -11.02 0.75
CA ASP A 419 -22.31 -10.12 -0.20
C ASP A 419 -22.70 -8.83 0.53
N LEU A 420 -21.93 -7.77 0.34
CA LEU A 420 -21.96 -6.55 1.11
C LEU A 420 -22.34 -5.36 0.22
N TYR A 421 -23.39 -4.64 0.64
CA TYR A 421 -23.78 -3.40 -0.01
C TYR A 421 -24.04 -2.32 1.05
N SER A 422 -23.61 -1.11 0.73
CA SER A 422 -23.96 0.10 1.46
C SER A 422 -24.23 1.25 0.52
N SER A 423 -25.13 2.13 0.90
CA SER A 423 -25.32 3.42 0.21
C SER A 423 -24.16 4.39 0.44
N GLY A 424 -23.25 4.09 1.36
CA GLY A 424 -21.99 4.79 1.63
C GLY A 424 -20.80 3.87 1.49
N GLY A 425 -19.75 4.08 2.30
CA GLY A 425 -18.62 3.16 2.42
C GLY A 425 -19.07 1.80 2.96
N VAL A 426 -18.45 0.72 2.50
CA VAL A 426 -18.81 -0.64 2.96
C VAL A 426 -17.89 -1.07 4.08
N LEU A 427 -16.58 -1.05 3.84
CA LEU A 427 -15.58 -1.46 4.81
C LEU A 427 -14.75 -0.27 5.28
N LEU A 428 -14.66 -0.10 6.58
CA LEU A 428 -13.70 0.79 7.23
C LEU A 428 -12.83 -0.03 8.17
N LEU A 429 -11.57 -0.19 7.79
CA LEU A 429 -10.58 -0.99 8.50
C LEU A 429 -9.59 -0.06 9.18
N ASP A 430 -9.26 -0.31 10.44
CA ASP A 430 -8.31 0.54 11.18
C ASP A 430 -7.30 -0.28 11.98
N ALA A 431 -6.03 -0.02 11.75
CA ALA A 431 -4.92 -0.74 12.37
C ALA A 431 -5.07 -2.27 12.22
N SER A 432 -5.56 -2.73 11.06
CA SER A 432 -6.01 -4.10 10.84
C SER A 432 -4.97 -4.90 10.08
N SER A 433 -4.90 -6.19 10.41
CA SER A 433 -4.24 -7.24 9.63
C SER A 433 -5.20 -8.40 9.40
N GLY A 434 -4.96 -9.23 8.41
CA GLY A 434 -5.79 -10.42 8.17
C GLY A 434 -6.23 -10.60 6.72
N VAL A 435 -7.44 -11.14 6.51
CA VAL A 435 -7.90 -11.61 5.21
C VAL A 435 -9.28 -11.07 4.85
N ILE A 436 -9.38 -10.44 3.68
CA ILE A 436 -10.63 -10.05 3.05
C ILE A 436 -10.69 -10.73 1.69
N ALA A 437 -11.49 -11.76 1.57
CA ALA A 437 -11.42 -12.60 0.37
C ALA A 437 -12.78 -13.14 -0.10
N ARG A 438 -12.94 -13.28 -1.41
CA ARG A 438 -14.10 -13.87 -2.07
C ARG A 438 -15.42 -13.18 -1.72
N ASN A 439 -15.37 -11.88 -1.54
CA ASN A 439 -16.54 -11.08 -1.25
C ASN A 439 -17.05 -10.38 -2.51
N ARG A 440 -18.35 -10.13 -2.54
CA ARG A 440 -18.95 -9.14 -3.40
C ARG A 440 -19.16 -7.87 -2.58
N ILE A 441 -18.50 -6.77 -2.97
CA ILE A 441 -18.52 -5.51 -2.24
C ILE A 441 -19.01 -4.41 -3.18
N SER A 442 -20.12 -3.77 -2.85
CA SER A 442 -20.67 -2.72 -3.71
C SER A 442 -21.19 -1.52 -2.90
N SER A 443 -21.05 -0.34 -3.49
CA SER A 443 -21.56 0.90 -2.91
C SER A 443 -22.41 1.67 -3.92
N ARG A 444 -22.98 2.80 -3.52
CA ARG A 444 -23.46 3.78 -4.50
C ARG A 444 -22.28 4.36 -5.29
N PRO A 445 -22.50 4.76 -6.58
CA PRO A 445 -21.43 5.37 -7.37
C PRO A 445 -20.78 6.57 -6.68
N ARG A 446 -19.49 6.74 -6.91
CA ARG A 446 -18.60 7.85 -6.53
C ARG A 446 -17.83 7.76 -5.22
N HIS A 447 -17.66 6.57 -4.59
CA HIS A 447 -16.74 6.50 -3.44
C HIS A 447 -16.03 5.17 -3.31
N TRP A 448 -15.04 5.13 -2.40
CA TRP A 448 -14.34 3.90 -2.08
C TRP A 448 -15.27 2.92 -1.36
N THR A 449 -15.36 1.71 -1.86
CA THR A 449 -16.05 0.63 -1.13
C THR A 449 -15.30 0.27 0.15
N THR A 450 -13.99 0.43 0.13
CA THR A 450 -13.12 0.06 1.25
C THR A 450 -12.15 1.20 1.55
N ILE A 451 -12.04 1.56 2.82
CA ILE A 451 -11.00 2.43 3.35
C ILE A 451 -10.21 1.63 4.38
N ALA A 452 -8.93 1.43 4.11
CA ALA A 452 -8.02 0.74 4.99
C ALA A 452 -6.99 1.73 5.56
N ARG A 453 -6.92 1.85 6.89
CA ARG A 453 -6.07 2.83 7.57
C ARG A 453 -5.06 2.13 8.44
N ARG A 454 -3.78 2.49 8.29
CA ARG A 454 -2.70 1.94 9.11
C ARG A 454 -2.69 0.40 9.13
N CYS A 455 -3.06 -0.20 8.01
CA CYS A 455 -3.15 -1.64 7.88
C CYS A 455 -1.79 -2.26 7.60
N GLU A 456 -1.54 -3.40 8.20
CA GLU A 456 -0.30 -4.17 8.07
C GLU A 456 -0.62 -5.64 7.83
N LYS A 457 0.08 -6.29 6.88
CA LYS A 457 -0.15 -7.69 6.54
C LYS A 457 -1.62 -7.98 6.17
N LEU A 458 -2.16 -7.16 5.27
CA LEU A 458 -3.53 -7.27 4.80
C LEU A 458 -3.58 -8.00 3.46
N ILE A 459 -4.32 -9.11 3.42
CA ILE A 459 -4.66 -9.83 2.19
C ILE A 459 -6.05 -9.38 1.74
N PHE A 460 -6.11 -8.78 0.55
CA PHE A 460 -7.37 -8.41 -0.11
C PHE A 460 -7.40 -9.10 -1.47
N GLU A 461 -8.10 -10.23 -1.58
CA GLU A 461 -8.02 -11.04 -2.79
C GLU A 461 -9.35 -11.65 -3.24
N GLN A 462 -9.47 -11.88 -4.56
CA GLN A 462 -10.63 -12.53 -5.16
C GLN A 462 -11.97 -11.86 -4.80
N ASN A 463 -11.96 -10.55 -4.61
CA ASN A 463 -13.18 -9.79 -4.36
C ASN A 463 -13.74 -9.22 -5.67
N ASP A 464 -15.07 -9.14 -5.78
CA ASP A 464 -15.79 -8.41 -6.82
C ASP A 464 -16.26 -7.07 -6.25
N CYS A 465 -15.54 -5.99 -6.57
CA CYS A 465 -15.81 -4.65 -6.10
C CYS A 465 -16.52 -3.83 -7.19
N SER A 466 -17.62 -3.16 -6.87
CA SER A 466 -18.32 -2.33 -7.83
C SER A 466 -18.80 -1.01 -7.24
N ASN A 467 -18.81 0.02 -8.11
CA ASN A 467 -19.18 1.40 -7.79
C ASN A 467 -18.22 2.12 -6.82
N GLY A 468 -17.07 1.54 -6.53
CA GLY A 468 -16.03 2.12 -5.69
C GLY A 468 -14.83 1.20 -5.58
N GLY A 469 -13.65 1.76 -5.37
CA GLY A 469 -12.39 1.07 -5.19
C GLY A 469 -11.97 0.96 -3.74
N ILE A 470 -10.68 0.67 -3.54
CA ILE A 470 -10.04 0.64 -2.24
C ILE A 470 -9.07 1.82 -2.08
N SER A 471 -9.19 2.53 -0.97
CA SER A 471 -8.22 3.54 -0.55
C SER A 471 -7.42 3.02 0.65
N ILE A 472 -6.10 3.08 0.53
CA ILE A 472 -5.17 2.76 1.61
C ILE A 472 -4.66 4.05 2.22
N LEU A 473 -5.00 4.32 3.47
CA LEU A 473 -4.62 5.54 4.18
C LEU A 473 -3.58 5.24 5.26
N ASN A 474 -2.52 6.00 5.31
CA ASN A 474 -1.57 5.91 6.42
C ASN A 474 -2.08 6.63 7.66
N VAL A 475 -2.53 7.86 7.46
CA VAL A 475 -3.06 8.70 8.53
C VAL A 475 -4.22 9.49 7.93
N HIS A 476 -5.30 9.64 8.65
CA HIS A 476 -6.41 10.44 8.17
C HIS A 476 -6.29 11.89 8.65
N ARG A 477 -6.37 12.82 7.71
CA ARG A 477 -6.28 14.28 7.94
C ARG A 477 -7.32 14.84 8.92
N MET A 478 -8.40 14.10 9.16
CA MET A 478 -9.53 14.55 10.00
C MET A 478 -9.57 13.92 11.38
N MET A 479 -8.63 13.02 11.71
CA MET A 479 -8.50 12.58 13.09
C MET A 479 -7.76 13.68 13.86
N SER A 480 -8.33 14.09 15.01
CA SER A 480 -7.68 15.09 15.86
C SER A 480 -6.24 14.69 16.12
N ASN A 481 -5.34 15.65 16.21
CA ASN A 481 -3.93 15.46 16.53
C ASN A 481 -3.70 14.52 17.73
N ASP A 482 -4.67 14.39 18.64
CA ASP A 482 -4.58 13.55 19.82
C ASP A 482 -4.53 12.03 19.52
N LEU A 483 -5.12 11.56 18.43
CA LEU A 483 -5.01 10.15 18.02
C LEU A 483 -3.76 9.87 17.20
N GLN A 484 -3.23 10.88 16.52
CA GLN A 484 -1.98 10.79 15.78
C GLN A 484 -0.77 10.71 16.71
N THR A 485 -0.86 11.34 17.89
CA THR A 485 0.26 11.47 18.84
C THR A 485 0.39 10.32 19.82
N LYS A 486 -0.62 9.46 19.96
CA LYS A 486 -0.64 8.43 21.02
C LYS A 486 -0.49 6.99 20.52
N THR A 487 -0.47 6.77 19.21
CA THR A 487 -0.26 5.43 18.66
C THR A 487 1.16 5.32 18.15
N GLU A 488 1.81 4.20 18.46
CA GLU A 488 3.05 3.79 17.82
C GLU A 488 2.95 3.94 16.30
N SER A 489 4.08 4.08 15.63
CA SER A 489 4.19 4.45 14.22
C SER A 489 3.67 3.37 13.26
N ILE A 490 2.43 2.96 13.43
CA ILE A 490 1.77 2.08 12.47
C ILE A 490 1.44 2.91 11.24
N TYR A 491 1.95 2.51 10.09
CA TYR A 491 1.57 2.99 8.77
C TYR A 491 1.31 1.80 7.86
N SER A 492 0.56 2.04 6.77
CA SER A 492 0.16 0.93 5.90
C SER A 492 1.36 0.32 5.19
N ARG A 493 1.51 -0.98 5.34
CA ARG A 493 2.58 -1.78 4.74
C ARG A 493 2.17 -3.24 4.59
N ASP A 494 2.94 -3.98 3.78
CA ASP A 494 2.75 -5.40 3.59
C ASP A 494 1.33 -5.73 3.10
N ILE A 495 0.92 -5.05 2.01
CA ILE A 495 -0.43 -5.17 1.43
C ILE A 495 -0.39 -6.07 0.20
N TYR A 496 -1.20 -7.12 0.21
CA TYR A 496 -1.43 -7.99 -0.94
C TYR A 496 -2.83 -7.77 -1.49
N PHE A 497 -2.91 -7.10 -2.65
CA PHE A 497 -4.14 -6.83 -3.38
C PHE A 497 -4.12 -7.62 -4.69
N ALA A 498 -4.85 -8.73 -4.77
CA ALA A 498 -4.66 -9.66 -5.87
C ALA A 498 -5.93 -10.31 -6.37
N ARG A 499 -6.00 -10.55 -7.68
CA ARG A 499 -7.09 -11.29 -8.34
C ARG A 499 -8.47 -10.72 -8.06
N ASN A 500 -8.56 -9.42 -7.84
CA ASN A 500 -9.82 -8.73 -7.65
C ASN A 500 -10.39 -8.27 -9.00
N SER A 501 -11.72 -8.26 -9.10
CA SER A 501 -12.46 -7.56 -10.13
C SER A 501 -12.94 -6.23 -9.55
N VAL A 502 -12.56 -5.12 -10.18
CA VAL A 502 -12.93 -3.76 -9.72
C VAL A 502 -13.57 -3.02 -10.90
N LYS A 503 -14.82 -2.61 -10.76
CA LYS A 503 -15.58 -2.02 -11.86
C LYS A 503 -16.42 -0.82 -11.46
N ASP A 504 -16.68 0.05 -12.43
CA ASP A 504 -17.53 1.24 -12.30
C ASP A 504 -17.04 2.21 -11.20
N CYS A 505 -15.70 2.32 -11.03
CA CYS A 505 -15.09 3.12 -9.99
C CYS A 505 -14.63 4.47 -10.55
N PHE A 506 -15.23 5.56 -10.14
CA PHE A 506 -14.78 6.93 -10.43
C PHE A 506 -14.47 7.23 -11.90
N ARG A 507 -15.25 6.73 -12.82
CA ARG A 507 -15.01 6.89 -14.27
C ARG A 507 -14.84 8.35 -14.72
N GLU A 508 -15.42 9.27 -13.99
CA GLU A 508 -15.38 10.71 -14.27
C GLU A 508 -14.34 11.45 -13.43
N ASP A 509 -13.66 10.75 -12.54
CA ASP A 509 -12.64 11.28 -11.65
C ASP A 509 -11.32 10.52 -11.82
N ARG A 510 -10.25 11.11 -11.31
CA ARG A 510 -8.91 10.52 -11.25
C ARG A 510 -8.76 9.41 -10.23
N ASP A 511 -9.63 9.39 -9.21
CA ASP A 511 -9.63 8.37 -8.18
C ASP A 511 -10.18 7.06 -8.76
N GLY A 512 -9.74 5.92 -8.27
CA GLY A 512 -10.06 4.67 -8.95
C GLY A 512 -9.92 3.43 -8.11
N GLY A 513 -9.42 2.37 -8.72
CA GLY A 513 -9.48 1.02 -8.19
C GLY A 513 -8.65 0.77 -6.93
N PHE A 514 -7.36 1.05 -6.98
CA PHE A 514 -6.45 0.91 -5.85
C PHE A 514 -5.64 2.19 -5.67
N ILE A 515 -5.87 2.90 -4.59
CA ILE A 515 -5.22 4.18 -4.30
C ILE A 515 -4.73 4.22 -2.86
N PRO A 516 -3.42 4.17 -2.62
CA PRO A 516 -2.84 4.70 -1.41
C PRO A 516 -2.96 6.23 -1.45
N ASP A 517 -3.75 6.79 -0.57
CA ASP A 517 -4.01 8.23 -0.53
C ASP A 517 -3.38 8.84 0.73
N PHE A 518 -2.28 9.57 0.53
CA PHE A 518 -1.49 10.15 1.61
C PHE A 518 -1.61 11.67 1.61
N HIS A 519 -2.64 12.18 2.26
CA HIS A 519 -2.92 13.61 2.36
C HIS A 519 -2.62 14.25 3.72
N ALA A 520 -1.84 13.62 4.59
CA ALA A 520 -1.54 14.16 5.91
C ALA A 520 -0.05 14.44 6.11
N PRO A 521 0.34 15.17 7.14
CA PRO A 521 1.75 15.34 7.48
C PRO A 521 2.37 13.98 7.79
N LEU A 522 3.02 13.41 6.80
CA LEU A 522 3.61 12.09 6.83
C LEU A 522 5.13 12.12 6.93
N GLY A 523 5.71 13.30 7.01
CA GLY A 523 7.14 13.50 7.16
C GLY A 523 7.48 14.44 8.30
N ILE A 524 8.64 14.26 8.90
CA ILE A 524 9.18 15.11 9.97
C ILE A 524 10.49 15.77 9.59
N TYR A 525 11.09 15.33 8.48
CA TYR A 525 12.31 15.94 7.98
C TYR A 525 12.44 15.74 6.46
N ALA A 526 12.89 16.78 5.82
CA ALA A 526 13.41 16.76 4.45
C ALA A 526 14.54 17.78 4.37
N GLY A 527 15.76 17.36 4.11
CA GLY A 527 16.90 18.25 4.10
C GLY A 527 18.24 17.53 4.03
N LEU A 528 19.31 18.32 4.07
CA LEU A 528 20.67 17.81 3.96
C LEU A 528 21.14 17.12 5.24
N VAL A 529 22.01 16.16 5.06
CA VAL A 529 22.80 15.55 6.11
C VAL A 529 23.95 16.49 6.47
N ALA A 530 24.21 16.71 7.77
CA ALA A 530 25.39 17.43 8.23
C ALA A 530 26.60 16.47 8.36
N SER A 531 26.35 15.27 8.91
CA SER A 531 27.33 14.19 9.02
C SER A 531 26.65 12.88 9.35
N ALA A 532 27.28 11.76 9.04
CA ALA A 532 26.78 10.44 9.45
C ALA A 532 27.91 9.48 9.85
N SER A 533 27.61 8.58 10.78
CA SER A 533 28.53 7.53 11.21
C SER A 533 27.77 6.35 11.81
N GLY A 534 28.04 5.15 11.34
CA GLY A 534 27.34 3.94 11.78
C GLY A 534 25.83 4.04 11.53
N THR A 535 25.04 4.07 12.61
CA THR A 535 23.58 4.22 12.59
C THR A 535 23.12 5.64 12.91
N THR A 536 24.02 6.57 13.15
CA THR A 536 23.71 7.96 13.50
C THR A 536 23.80 8.86 12.27
N VAL A 537 22.80 9.71 12.10
CA VAL A 537 22.77 10.77 11.08
C VAL A 537 22.47 12.10 11.77
N ASN A 538 23.40 13.04 11.70
CA ASN A 538 23.16 14.41 12.10
C ASN A 538 22.64 15.19 10.89
N VAL A 539 21.57 15.91 11.04
CA VAL A 539 20.93 16.67 9.95
C VAL A 539 21.17 18.17 10.12
N ALA A 540 21.18 18.87 8.99
CA ALA A 540 21.50 20.29 8.97
C ALA A 540 20.40 21.20 9.53
N GLY A 541 19.17 20.69 9.63
CA GLY A 541 18.00 21.40 10.11
C GLY A 541 17.32 20.73 11.30
N ARG A 542 16.35 21.43 11.87
CA ARG A 542 15.52 20.89 12.94
C ARG A 542 14.57 19.82 12.40
N ILE A 543 14.39 18.74 13.18
CA ILE A 543 13.38 17.72 12.91
C ILE A 543 12.06 18.17 13.52
N GLU A 544 11.02 18.22 12.70
CA GLU A 544 9.67 18.59 13.12
C GLU A 544 8.95 17.41 13.80
N GLY A 545 7.96 17.71 14.63
CA GLY A 545 7.09 16.72 15.26
C GLY A 545 7.28 16.59 16.77
N SER A 546 6.27 15.99 17.41
CA SER A 546 6.26 15.60 18.81
C SER A 546 6.46 14.10 18.95
N ASP A 547 6.93 13.67 20.12
CA ASP A 547 7.09 12.25 20.48
C ASP A 547 7.88 11.41 19.45
N LEU A 548 9.00 11.99 18.96
CA LEU A 548 9.82 11.43 17.88
C LEU A 548 10.29 10.01 18.17
N GLY A 549 10.56 9.66 19.42
CA GLY A 549 11.02 8.33 19.83
C GLY A 549 9.93 7.28 19.91
N THR A 550 8.66 7.66 19.87
CA THR A 550 7.50 6.73 19.93
C THR A 550 6.68 6.78 18.66
N THR A 551 6.07 7.90 18.36
CA THR A 551 5.15 8.07 17.23
C THR A 551 5.82 7.87 15.85
N TRP A 552 7.11 8.20 15.76
CA TRP A 552 7.87 8.12 14.50
C TRP A 552 8.83 6.94 14.41
N ARG A 553 8.93 6.12 15.43
CA ARG A 553 9.70 4.87 15.37
C ARG A 553 9.20 4.01 14.22
N GLY A 554 10.11 3.50 13.41
CA GLY A 554 9.78 2.69 12.23
C GLY A 554 9.46 3.50 10.98
N ALA A 555 9.35 4.85 11.04
CA ALA A 555 9.30 5.69 9.85
C ALA A 555 10.52 5.45 8.95
N VAL A 556 10.37 5.71 7.67
CA VAL A 556 11.44 5.45 6.70
C VAL A 556 12.33 6.67 6.53
N VAL A 557 13.62 6.47 6.69
CA VAL A 557 14.68 7.43 6.39
C VAL A 557 15.25 7.09 5.01
N THR A 558 14.96 7.89 4.00
CA THR A 558 15.35 7.64 2.60
C THR A 558 16.37 8.66 2.15
N ILE A 559 17.45 8.22 1.48
CA ILE A 559 18.41 9.13 0.82
C ILE A 559 17.94 9.28 -0.63
N MET A 560 17.52 10.49 -0.99
CA MET A 560 16.94 10.77 -2.31
C MET A 560 17.97 11.32 -3.30
N GLU A 561 19.03 11.97 -2.81
CA GLU A 561 20.07 12.59 -3.63
C GLU A 561 21.43 12.55 -2.93
N GLY A 562 22.50 12.72 -3.68
CA GLY A 562 23.87 12.76 -3.19
C GLY A 562 24.42 11.39 -2.83
N LYS A 563 25.43 11.37 -1.98
CA LYS A 563 26.12 10.13 -1.62
C LYS A 563 25.21 9.14 -0.92
N GLY A 564 25.15 7.93 -1.42
CA GLY A 564 24.31 6.87 -0.88
C GLY A 564 22.84 6.95 -1.31
N ALA A 565 22.47 7.78 -2.30
CA ALA A 565 21.12 7.87 -2.83
C ALA A 565 20.53 6.49 -3.16
N GLY A 566 19.21 6.33 -2.94
CA GLY A 566 18.49 5.07 -3.15
C GLY A 566 18.54 4.10 -1.99
N GLN A 567 19.24 4.41 -0.90
CA GLN A 567 19.16 3.63 0.34
C GLN A 567 18.05 4.13 1.24
N PHE A 568 17.46 3.21 2.00
CA PHE A 568 16.57 3.54 3.10
C PHE A 568 16.85 2.71 4.35
N ARG A 569 16.46 3.25 5.51
CA ARG A 569 16.56 2.63 6.84
C ARG A 569 15.30 2.97 7.62
N PHE A 570 15.10 2.25 8.72
CA PHE A 570 14.00 2.56 9.63
C PHE A 570 14.47 3.40 10.82
N LEU A 571 13.69 4.41 11.14
CA LEU A 571 13.95 5.29 12.28
C LEU A 571 13.80 4.50 13.59
N LYS A 572 14.83 4.47 14.40
CA LYS A 572 14.78 3.98 15.78
C LYS A 572 14.43 5.09 16.76
N ASN A 573 15.10 6.22 16.60
CA ASN A 573 14.90 7.38 17.45
C ASN A 573 15.29 8.66 16.72
N ALA A 574 14.75 9.79 17.15
CA ALA A 574 15.17 11.11 16.68
C ALA A 574 15.15 12.11 17.82
N ASP A 575 16.10 13.04 17.77
CA ASP A 575 16.16 14.24 18.60
C ASP A 575 15.89 15.45 17.70
N ALA A 576 14.90 16.24 18.05
CA ALA A 576 14.49 17.41 17.27
C ALA A 576 15.63 18.39 17.03
N GLY A 577 16.54 18.47 17.97
CA GLY A 577 17.62 19.45 17.94
C GLY A 577 17.12 20.89 18.16
N ASP A 578 18.07 21.79 18.05
CA ASP A 578 17.84 23.26 18.03
C ASP A 578 18.06 23.81 16.60
N ALA A 579 18.30 25.11 16.51
CA ALA A 579 18.62 25.74 15.23
C ALA A 579 19.92 25.23 14.58
N GLY A 580 20.74 24.47 15.29
CA GLY A 580 22.01 23.90 14.81
C GLY A 580 21.88 22.49 14.21
N GLY A 581 20.70 21.90 14.21
CA GLY A 581 20.41 20.61 13.59
C GLY A 581 19.93 19.54 14.56
N GLY A 582 19.23 18.55 14.01
CA GLY A 582 18.71 17.37 14.72
C GLY A 582 19.59 16.12 14.55
N LYS A 583 19.21 15.06 15.28
CA LYS A 583 19.89 13.77 15.24
C LYS A 583 18.91 12.66 14.98
N ILE A 584 19.27 11.75 14.09
CA ILE A 584 18.50 10.57 13.71
C ILE A 584 19.32 9.32 14.03
N GLU A 585 18.70 8.33 14.64
CA GLU A 585 19.23 6.99 14.80
C GLU A 585 18.43 6.01 13.97
N VAL A 586 19.11 5.24 13.11
CA VAL A 586 18.47 4.23 12.24
C VAL A 586 18.71 2.81 12.73
N ASP A 587 17.95 1.84 12.20
CA ASP A 587 17.92 0.44 12.61
C ASP A 587 19.23 -0.31 12.34
N ARG A 588 19.96 0.06 11.29
CA ARG A 588 21.19 -0.61 10.85
C ARG A 588 22.14 0.34 10.10
N PRO A 589 23.44 0.04 10.02
CA PRO A 589 24.40 0.85 9.28
C PRO A 589 24.06 0.99 7.80
N TRP A 590 24.52 2.07 7.19
CA TRP A 590 24.45 2.33 5.76
C TRP A 590 25.47 1.48 5.00
N TYR A 591 25.14 1.02 3.79
CA TYR A 591 26.12 0.41 2.88
C TYR A 591 27.10 1.46 2.37
N VAL A 592 26.58 2.60 1.95
CA VAL A 592 27.32 3.82 1.61
C VAL A 592 26.90 4.87 2.62
N VAL A 593 27.85 5.31 3.44
CA VAL A 593 27.57 6.30 4.51
C VAL A 593 27.28 7.66 3.87
N PRO A 594 26.12 8.27 4.12
CA PRO A 594 25.79 9.59 3.60
C PRO A 594 26.70 10.68 4.15
N ASP A 595 26.84 11.76 3.43
CA ASP A 595 27.60 12.94 3.81
C ASP A 595 26.81 14.24 3.54
N SER A 596 27.49 15.38 3.60
CA SER A 596 26.84 16.69 3.42
C SER A 596 26.25 16.94 2.01
N SER A 597 26.54 16.09 1.03
CA SER A 597 25.88 16.11 -0.28
C SER A 597 24.55 15.34 -0.28
N SER A 598 24.29 14.56 0.75
CA SER A 598 23.12 13.68 0.81
C SER A 598 21.89 14.45 1.27
N PHE A 599 20.81 14.35 0.50
CA PHE A 599 19.47 14.83 0.89
C PHE A 599 18.64 13.65 1.36
N ILE A 600 18.07 13.75 2.55
CA ILE A 600 17.25 12.70 3.14
C ILE A 600 15.84 13.18 3.45
N THR A 601 14.90 12.23 3.43
CA THR A 601 13.55 12.41 3.95
C THR A 601 13.29 11.43 5.07
N VAL A 602 12.50 11.85 6.06
CA VAL A 602 11.98 10.97 7.12
C VAL A 602 10.46 11.00 7.05
N SER A 603 9.87 9.94 6.57
CA SER A 603 8.44 9.89 6.28
C SER A 603 7.80 8.54 6.56
N LYS A 604 6.48 8.57 6.76
CA LYS A 604 5.63 7.38 6.74
C LYS A 604 5.01 7.27 5.35
N CYS A 605 5.44 6.34 4.56
CA CYS A 605 4.95 6.07 3.21
C CYS A 605 4.56 4.61 3.06
N LEU A 606 3.79 4.28 2.05
CA LEU A 606 3.46 2.88 1.76
C LEU A 606 4.74 2.07 1.56
N LEU A 607 4.85 0.97 2.27
CA LEU A 607 5.97 0.04 2.15
C LEU A 607 5.44 -1.33 1.78
N HIS A 608 6.06 -1.99 0.80
CA HIS A 608 5.70 -3.32 0.35
C HIS A 608 4.21 -3.45 -0.01
N ALA A 609 3.87 -3.11 -1.21
CA ALA A 609 2.55 -3.40 -1.77
C ALA A 609 2.69 -4.26 -3.02
N LEU A 610 1.96 -5.36 -3.04
CA LEU A 610 1.82 -6.26 -4.19
C LEU A 610 0.41 -6.11 -4.75
N VAL A 611 0.28 -5.44 -5.90
CA VAL A 611 -0.98 -5.25 -6.62
C VAL A 611 -0.90 -6.07 -7.89
N VAL A 612 -1.45 -7.28 -7.87
CA VAL A 612 -1.16 -8.28 -8.91
C VAL A 612 -2.41 -9.00 -9.43
N ASP A 613 -2.42 -9.24 -10.74
CA ASP A 613 -3.46 -10.06 -11.41
C ASP A 613 -4.89 -9.53 -11.23
N ASN A 614 -5.10 -8.22 -11.12
CA ASN A 614 -6.42 -7.62 -10.97
C ASN A 614 -7.00 -7.20 -12.33
N ASP A 615 -8.33 -7.20 -12.43
CA ASP A 615 -9.12 -6.74 -13.58
C ASP A 615 -9.90 -5.47 -13.19
N PHE A 616 -9.51 -4.33 -13.77
CA PHE A 616 -10.17 -3.03 -13.59
C PHE A 616 -10.98 -2.70 -14.84
N ARG A 617 -12.26 -2.38 -14.68
CA ARG A 617 -13.14 -2.03 -15.79
C ARG A 617 -13.95 -0.79 -15.51
N ASP A 618 -14.09 0.05 -16.54
CA ASP A 618 -14.89 1.27 -16.45
C ASP A 618 -14.55 2.10 -15.20
N SER A 619 -13.26 2.18 -14.90
CA SER A 619 -12.74 2.83 -13.69
C SER A 619 -11.94 4.07 -14.06
N GLY A 620 -11.79 5.00 -13.12
CA GLY A 620 -10.82 6.07 -13.19
C GLY A 620 -9.40 5.52 -13.28
N ASN A 621 -8.48 5.89 -12.40
CA ASN A 621 -7.19 5.20 -12.33
C ASN A 621 -7.38 3.74 -11.90
N ALA A 622 -6.69 2.82 -12.55
CA ALA A 622 -6.69 1.42 -12.13
C ALA A 622 -5.85 1.25 -10.85
N VAL A 623 -4.59 1.65 -10.90
CA VAL A 623 -3.67 1.65 -9.76
C VAL A 623 -2.91 2.97 -9.74
N SER A 624 -3.05 3.72 -8.68
CA SER A 624 -2.30 4.95 -8.49
C SER A 624 -1.68 4.96 -7.11
N PHE A 625 -0.35 4.88 -7.03
CA PHE A 625 0.37 5.07 -5.79
C PHE A 625 0.48 6.57 -5.50
N TRP A 626 -0.63 7.16 -5.07
CA TRP A 626 -0.73 8.58 -4.76
C TRP A 626 -0.12 8.87 -3.38
N GLY A 627 0.98 9.57 -3.37
CA GLY A 627 1.75 9.81 -2.15
C GLY A 627 3.00 8.95 -2.07
N GLY A 628 3.46 8.42 -3.19
CA GLY A 628 4.69 7.64 -3.23
C GLY A 628 4.53 6.21 -2.71
N GLY A 629 5.65 5.55 -2.53
CA GLY A 629 5.75 4.19 -2.02
C GLY A 629 7.16 3.65 -2.17
N LEU A 630 7.51 2.74 -1.28
CA LEU A 630 8.80 2.07 -1.27
C LEU A 630 8.61 0.58 -1.55
N GLU A 631 9.40 0.06 -2.50
CA GLU A 631 9.36 -1.36 -2.86
C GLU A 631 7.93 -1.84 -3.13
N VAL A 632 7.28 -1.24 -4.14
CA VAL A 632 5.93 -1.57 -4.56
C VAL A 632 5.94 -2.22 -5.95
N LEU A 633 5.06 -3.20 -6.14
CA LEU A 633 4.90 -3.91 -7.40
C LEU A 633 3.44 -3.84 -7.87
N ALA A 634 3.22 -3.32 -9.08
CA ALA A 634 1.98 -3.52 -9.84
C ALA A 634 2.27 -4.43 -11.04
N ALA A 635 1.71 -5.64 -11.05
CA ALA A 635 2.05 -6.59 -12.10
C ALA A 635 0.86 -7.39 -12.63
N ARG A 636 0.83 -7.61 -13.94
CA ARG A 636 -0.19 -8.44 -14.63
C ARG A 636 -1.62 -7.96 -14.39
N ASN A 637 -1.80 -6.66 -14.14
CA ASN A 637 -3.12 -6.07 -14.00
C ASN A 637 -3.64 -5.62 -15.36
N LYS A 638 -4.96 -5.63 -15.52
CA LYS A 638 -5.64 -5.16 -16.72
C LYS A 638 -6.55 -3.99 -16.39
N SER A 639 -6.56 -2.98 -17.26
CA SER A 639 -7.47 -1.84 -17.23
C SER A 639 -8.20 -1.76 -18.56
N VAL A 640 -9.51 -1.98 -18.55
CA VAL A 640 -10.35 -1.96 -19.76
C VAL A 640 -11.34 -0.80 -19.65
N ARG A 641 -11.36 0.08 -20.64
CA ARG A 641 -12.12 1.36 -20.62
C ARG A 641 -11.89 2.12 -19.32
N GLY A 642 -10.62 2.16 -18.89
CA GLY A 642 -10.19 2.67 -17.59
C GLY A 642 -8.89 3.46 -17.67
N GLY A 643 -8.46 3.92 -16.51
CA GLY A 643 -7.31 4.79 -16.37
C GLY A 643 -6.00 4.06 -16.12
N SER A 644 -5.13 4.77 -15.50
CA SER A 644 -3.68 4.61 -15.47
C SER A 644 -3.17 3.59 -14.44
N PHE A 645 -1.92 3.19 -14.66
CA PHE A 645 -1.05 2.59 -13.66
C PHE A 645 0.11 3.53 -13.40
N ASN A 646 0.16 4.15 -12.23
CA ASN A 646 1.15 5.19 -12.00
C ASN A 646 1.68 5.26 -10.56
N MET A 647 2.87 5.86 -10.46
CA MET A 647 3.46 6.34 -9.22
C MET A 647 3.37 7.86 -9.20
N ILE A 648 2.84 8.42 -8.13
CA ILE A 648 2.75 9.87 -7.92
C ILE A 648 3.41 10.23 -6.60
N SER A 649 4.62 10.71 -6.66
CA SER A 649 5.31 11.21 -5.47
C SER A 649 4.87 12.63 -5.16
N LEU A 650 4.74 12.92 -3.88
CA LEU A 650 4.18 14.18 -3.41
C LEU A 650 5.20 15.00 -2.64
N CYS A 651 5.19 16.29 -2.91
CA CYS A 651 5.61 17.30 -1.97
C CYS A 651 4.35 18.02 -1.48
N HIS A 652 3.87 17.67 -0.30
CA HIS A 652 2.63 18.20 0.24
C HIS A 652 2.86 18.81 1.61
N ASP A 653 2.37 20.05 1.82
CA ASP A 653 2.54 20.80 3.07
C ASP A 653 4.02 20.91 3.53
N GLY A 654 4.95 21.08 2.55
CA GLY A 654 6.39 21.17 2.83
C GLY A 654 7.08 19.86 3.16
N GLN A 655 6.41 18.73 2.95
CA GLN A 655 6.94 17.41 3.22
C GLN A 655 7.10 16.62 1.93
N PHE A 656 8.20 15.88 1.87
CA PHE A 656 8.53 15.04 0.72
C PHE A 656 8.19 13.59 1.01
N ILE A 657 7.32 13.01 0.20
CA ILE A 657 6.97 11.60 0.27
C ILE A 657 7.54 10.92 -0.98
N PRO A 658 8.56 10.08 -0.82
CA PRO A 658 9.32 9.55 -1.94
C PRO A 658 8.62 8.39 -2.64
N GLY A 659 8.90 8.26 -3.95
CA GLY A 659 8.71 7.03 -4.71
C GLY A 659 10.05 6.35 -4.92
N LEU A 660 10.24 5.14 -4.39
CA LEU A 660 11.51 4.42 -4.50
C LEU A 660 11.29 2.96 -4.87
N ARG A 661 12.01 2.49 -5.92
CA ARG A 661 12.01 1.10 -6.35
C ARG A 661 10.63 0.55 -6.69
N ALA A 662 9.81 1.37 -7.35
CA ALA A 662 8.52 0.92 -7.85
C ALA A 662 8.68 0.16 -9.17
N GLN A 663 7.95 -0.93 -9.32
CA GLN A 663 7.96 -1.74 -10.52
C GLN A 663 6.56 -1.95 -11.07
N PHE A 664 6.40 -1.70 -12.36
CA PHE A 664 5.16 -1.93 -13.11
C PHE A 664 5.47 -2.92 -14.23
N LEU A 665 5.03 -4.15 -14.09
CA LEU A 665 5.42 -5.27 -14.95
C LEU A 665 4.21 -5.92 -15.60
N ASP A 666 4.25 -6.13 -16.92
CA ASP A 666 3.21 -6.89 -17.65
C ASP A 666 1.77 -6.34 -17.45
N ASN A 667 1.60 -5.04 -17.18
CA ASN A 667 0.27 -4.45 -17.06
C ASN A 667 -0.28 -4.06 -18.44
N GLU A 668 -1.59 -4.09 -18.59
CA GLU A 668 -2.29 -3.81 -19.85
C GLU A 668 -3.38 -2.74 -19.65
N ILE A 669 -3.38 -1.73 -20.53
CA ILE A 669 -4.48 -0.79 -20.69
C ILE A 669 -5.08 -1.01 -22.07
N THR A 670 -6.38 -1.26 -22.13
CA THR A 670 -7.16 -1.35 -23.35
C THR A 670 -8.28 -0.31 -23.34
N GLU A 671 -8.42 0.45 -24.41
CA GLU A 671 -9.39 1.53 -24.51
C GLU A 671 -9.22 2.56 -23.38
N GLY A 672 -8.02 3.13 -23.26
CA GLY A 672 -7.70 4.13 -22.25
C GLY A 672 -8.65 5.34 -22.29
N ILE A 673 -8.95 5.91 -21.14
CA ILE A 673 -9.85 7.05 -21.01
C ILE A 673 -9.10 8.36 -20.81
N ASN A 674 -9.69 9.46 -21.30
CA ASN A 674 -9.29 10.81 -20.90
C ASN A 674 -9.96 11.11 -19.57
N LEU A 675 -9.21 11.11 -18.49
CA LEU A 675 -9.70 11.58 -17.21
C LEU A 675 -9.91 13.10 -17.32
N GLY A 676 -11.12 13.56 -17.04
CA GLY A 676 -11.50 14.98 -17.21
C GLY A 676 -10.75 15.96 -16.29
N ALA A 677 -9.93 15.47 -15.38
CA ALA A 677 -9.04 16.27 -14.57
C ALA A 677 -7.75 16.63 -15.35
N ALA A 678 -7.92 17.35 -16.44
CA ALA A 678 -6.87 17.75 -17.39
C ALA A 678 -5.66 18.50 -16.77
N TYR A 679 -5.70 18.83 -15.51
CA TYR A 679 -4.62 19.56 -14.83
C TYR A 679 -3.63 18.65 -14.07
N ILE A 680 -3.89 17.34 -13.98
CA ILE A 680 -2.98 16.40 -13.30
C ILE A 680 -2.37 15.41 -14.30
N PHE A 681 -3.15 14.96 -15.28
CA PHE A 681 -2.69 14.01 -16.28
C PHE A 681 -2.71 14.66 -17.65
N PRO A 682 -1.62 14.57 -18.40
CA PRO A 682 -1.66 14.91 -19.80
C PRO A 682 -2.63 13.94 -20.51
N ARG A 683 -2.94 14.16 -21.70
CA ARG A 683 -3.94 13.49 -22.53
C ARG A 683 -3.90 11.95 -22.48
N GLY A 684 -4.99 11.31 -22.08
CA GLY A 684 -5.15 9.86 -22.11
C GLY A 684 -4.69 9.16 -20.82
N SER A 685 -4.77 7.85 -20.83
CA SER A 685 -4.28 7.01 -19.74
C SER A 685 -2.76 6.83 -19.80
N ILE A 686 -2.11 6.70 -18.67
CA ILE A 686 -0.66 6.54 -18.62
C ILE A 686 -0.24 5.27 -17.89
N ILE A 687 0.91 4.73 -18.29
CA ILE A 687 1.72 3.86 -17.45
C ILE A 687 3.03 4.61 -17.20
N GLY A 688 3.27 5.03 -15.96
CA GLY A 688 4.42 5.88 -15.71
C GLY A 688 4.51 6.48 -14.32
N THR A 689 5.32 7.51 -14.21
CA THR A 689 5.59 8.21 -12.97
C THR A 689 5.47 9.71 -13.14
N LEU A 690 4.98 10.36 -12.11
CA LEU A 690 4.93 11.82 -12.07
C LEU A 690 5.07 12.33 -10.63
N THR A 691 5.30 13.62 -10.51
CA THR A 691 5.32 14.28 -9.21
C THR A 691 4.26 15.35 -9.12
N TYR A 692 3.74 15.54 -7.91
CA TYR A 692 2.69 16.51 -7.62
C TYR A 692 3.16 17.47 -6.54
N THR A 693 3.39 18.73 -6.88
CA THR A 693 4.14 19.63 -6.00
C THR A 693 3.47 20.93 -5.56
N PRO A 694 2.48 21.52 -6.21
CA PRO A 694 2.20 22.95 -6.00
C PRO A 694 1.08 23.32 -5.06
N LEU A 695 0.02 22.54 -4.94
CA LEU A 695 -1.11 22.90 -4.03
C LEU A 695 -0.69 22.92 -2.56
N ALA A 696 0.30 22.16 -2.24
CA ALA A 696 0.87 22.09 -0.93
C ALA A 696 1.58 23.39 -0.54
N PHE A 697 2.34 23.95 -1.47
CA PHE A 697 3.15 25.14 -1.23
C PHE A 697 2.29 26.38 -1.10
N GLU A 698 1.30 26.58 -1.96
CA GLU A 698 0.37 27.69 -1.83
C GLU A 698 -0.40 27.64 -0.49
N ARG A 699 -0.82 26.46 -0.04
CA ARG A 699 -1.47 26.31 1.27
C ARG A 699 -0.50 26.57 2.42
N THR A 700 0.73 26.10 2.33
CA THR A 700 1.75 26.35 3.35
C THR A 700 2.14 27.82 3.38
N LEU A 701 2.26 28.49 2.24
CA LEU A 701 2.44 29.95 2.16
C LEU A 701 1.27 30.71 2.78
N GLN A 702 0.03 30.28 2.52
CA GLN A 702 -1.18 30.87 3.11
C GLN A 702 -1.27 30.60 4.62
N GLN A 703 -0.95 29.38 5.06
CA GLN A 703 -0.94 29.01 6.48
C GLN A 703 0.15 29.75 7.27
N ASN A 704 1.28 29.98 6.65
CA ASN A 704 2.38 30.75 7.26
C ASN A 704 2.18 32.27 7.18
N LYS A 705 0.99 32.74 6.77
CA LYS A 705 0.63 34.17 6.74
C LYS A 705 1.63 35.05 5.98
N GLY A 706 2.10 34.58 4.84
CA GLY A 706 3.01 35.35 4.00
C GLY A 706 4.47 35.40 4.49
N LYS A 707 4.83 34.61 5.51
CA LYS A 707 6.25 34.38 5.78
C LYS A 707 6.83 33.49 4.69
N PRO A 708 8.01 33.82 4.14
CA PRO A 708 8.64 32.96 3.16
C PRO A 708 8.82 31.57 3.78
N VAL A 709 8.20 30.57 3.19
CA VAL A 709 8.62 29.20 3.38
C VAL A 709 9.88 29.08 2.54
N THR A 710 11.02 29.05 3.20
CA THR A 710 12.22 28.61 2.51
C THR A 710 11.96 27.17 2.13
N ALA A 711 11.71 26.93 0.82
CA ALA A 711 11.90 25.61 0.30
C ALA A 711 13.26 25.14 0.80
N PRO A 712 13.40 23.94 1.32
CA PRO A 712 14.73 23.38 1.48
C PRO A 712 15.43 23.56 0.13
N ASP A 713 16.73 23.85 0.12
CA ASP A 713 17.57 23.96 -1.09
C ASP A 713 17.66 22.59 -1.79
N TYR A 714 16.52 21.96 -2.02
CA TYR A 714 16.36 20.66 -2.62
C TYR A 714 15.73 20.83 -3.99
N HIS A 715 16.50 20.48 -4.96
CA HIS A 715 16.12 20.53 -6.36
C HIS A 715 16.09 19.15 -7.01
N GLY A 716 16.39 18.10 -6.26
CA GLY A 716 16.52 16.73 -6.72
C GLY A 716 15.20 15.95 -6.84
N PRO A 717 15.30 14.66 -7.26
CA PRO A 717 14.13 13.87 -7.60
C PRO A 717 13.30 13.45 -6.38
N LEU A 718 11.97 13.45 -6.55
CA LEU A 718 11.02 12.88 -5.59
C LEU A 718 10.75 11.40 -5.87
N SER A 719 10.96 10.94 -7.09
CA SER A 719 10.86 9.54 -7.49
C SER A 719 12.13 9.09 -8.16
N ILE A 720 12.69 7.97 -7.69
CA ILE A 720 13.90 7.35 -8.24
C ILE A 720 13.75 5.83 -8.33
N ASP A 721 14.58 5.22 -9.18
CA ASP A 721 14.69 3.76 -9.33
C ASP A 721 13.37 3.09 -9.70
N GLN A 722 12.71 3.55 -10.77
CA GLN A 722 11.43 3.02 -11.21
C GLN A 722 11.53 2.26 -12.53
N VAL A 723 10.85 1.12 -12.59
CA VAL A 723 10.91 0.19 -13.73
C VAL A 723 9.50 -0.06 -14.28
N PHE A 724 9.36 0.20 -15.57
CA PHE A 724 8.16 -0.07 -16.36
C PHE A 724 8.53 -1.07 -17.46
N ARG A 725 8.19 -2.34 -17.29
CA ARG A 725 8.66 -3.41 -18.20
C ARG A 725 7.52 -4.24 -18.74
N ARG A 726 7.54 -4.51 -20.05
CA ARG A 726 6.55 -5.32 -20.78
C ARG A 726 5.11 -4.85 -20.62
N ASN A 727 4.92 -3.59 -20.29
CA ASN A 727 3.57 -3.04 -20.20
C ASN A 727 3.02 -2.77 -21.60
N ARG A 728 1.71 -2.89 -21.74
CA ARG A 728 1.00 -2.68 -22.99
C ARG A 728 -0.06 -1.61 -22.83
N ILE A 729 -0.13 -0.71 -23.79
CA ILE A 729 -1.17 0.30 -23.92
C ILE A 729 -1.77 0.20 -25.32
N ASP A 730 -3.06 -0.06 -25.38
CA ASP A 730 -3.84 -0.19 -26.61
C ASP A 730 -4.97 0.83 -26.61
N ASN A 731 -4.90 1.76 -27.53
CA ASN A 731 -5.83 2.88 -27.71
C ASN A 731 -5.81 3.91 -26.57
N ASN A 732 -5.50 5.16 -26.95
CA ASN A 732 -5.63 6.37 -26.12
C ASN A 732 -4.82 6.36 -24.82
N GLY A 733 -3.52 6.11 -24.91
CA GLY A 733 -2.60 6.23 -23.76
C GLY A 733 -1.14 6.18 -24.17
N HIS A 734 -0.23 6.41 -23.24
CA HIS A 734 1.21 6.46 -23.49
C HIS A 734 2.03 6.18 -22.23
N PHE A 735 3.32 5.93 -22.39
CA PHE A 735 4.28 5.91 -21.28
C PHE A 735 4.63 7.32 -20.86
N TYR A 736 4.81 7.55 -19.56
CA TYR A 736 4.96 8.90 -19.03
C TYR A 736 6.02 9.00 -17.93
N ALA A 737 6.92 9.97 -18.07
CA ALA A 737 7.82 10.39 -17.01
C ALA A 737 7.74 11.92 -16.89
N GLY A 738 7.21 12.40 -15.76
CA GLY A 738 6.98 13.83 -15.59
C GLY A 738 7.32 14.39 -14.21
N GLY A 739 7.75 15.65 -14.20
CA GLY A 739 8.13 16.34 -12.97
C GLY A 739 9.53 15.97 -12.50
N VAL A 740 9.74 15.94 -11.20
CA VAL A 740 11.06 15.72 -10.56
C VAL A 740 11.29 14.22 -10.33
N VAL A 741 11.67 13.54 -11.38
CA VAL A 741 11.90 12.09 -11.36
C VAL A 741 13.27 11.77 -11.98
N SER A 742 13.94 10.75 -11.49
CA SER A 742 15.18 10.26 -12.11
C SER A 742 15.31 8.76 -12.08
N ASP A 743 16.23 8.24 -12.90
CA ASP A 743 16.52 6.81 -12.96
C ASP A 743 15.26 5.99 -13.28
N ILE A 744 14.69 6.28 -14.43
CA ILE A 744 13.49 5.63 -14.95
C ILE A 744 13.89 4.68 -16.08
N LEU A 745 13.30 3.49 -16.09
CA LEU A 745 13.47 2.49 -17.12
C LEU A 745 12.13 2.08 -17.73
N PHE A 746 11.92 2.43 -18.99
CA PHE A 746 10.90 1.83 -19.85
C PHE A 746 11.54 0.77 -20.74
N ASP A 747 11.17 -0.50 -20.59
CA ASP A 747 11.80 -1.62 -21.25
C ASP A 747 10.79 -2.58 -21.87
N GLN A 748 10.92 -2.87 -23.15
CA GLN A 748 10.08 -3.83 -23.89
C GLN A 748 8.58 -3.57 -23.79
N GLY A 749 8.18 -2.30 -23.72
CA GLY A 749 6.80 -1.90 -23.73
C GLY A 749 6.16 -1.91 -25.12
N SER A 750 4.84 -1.74 -25.18
CA SER A 750 4.14 -1.50 -26.46
C SER A 750 3.04 -0.46 -26.33
N VAL A 751 2.91 0.38 -27.34
CA VAL A 751 1.83 1.37 -27.47
C VAL A 751 1.23 1.24 -28.86
N SER A 752 -0.07 1.17 -28.96
CA SER A 752 -0.79 1.16 -30.22
C SER A 752 -1.97 2.12 -30.23
N ASP A 753 -2.28 2.60 -31.45
CA ASP A 753 -3.43 3.44 -31.73
C ASP A 753 -3.52 4.68 -30.81
N ALA A 754 -2.42 5.40 -30.68
CA ALA A 754 -2.24 6.54 -29.79
C ALA A 754 -1.60 7.74 -30.46
N SER A 755 -1.79 8.92 -29.88
CA SER A 755 -1.12 10.15 -30.38
C SER A 755 0.35 10.23 -29.98
N ILE A 756 0.72 9.69 -28.84
CA ILE A 756 2.08 9.71 -28.29
C ILE A 756 2.47 8.31 -27.83
N GLY A 757 3.71 7.91 -28.05
CA GLY A 757 4.26 6.64 -27.54
C GLY A 757 4.81 6.80 -26.13
N THR A 758 5.75 7.71 -25.92
CA THR A 758 6.33 8.04 -24.61
C THR A 758 6.47 9.54 -24.47
N GLU A 759 6.11 10.08 -23.31
CA GLU A 759 6.28 11.50 -23.00
C GLU A 759 7.24 11.67 -21.82
N VAL A 760 8.25 12.55 -22.00
CA VAL A 760 9.23 12.93 -20.98
C VAL A 760 9.21 14.45 -20.83
N THR A 761 8.69 14.95 -19.71
CA THR A 761 8.38 16.36 -19.59
C THR A 761 8.59 16.91 -18.17
N LYS A 762 8.97 18.20 -18.08
CA LYS A 762 8.99 18.91 -16.79
C LYS A 762 7.62 19.02 -16.16
N VAL A 763 6.58 18.98 -16.95
CA VAL A 763 5.21 19.17 -16.47
C VAL A 763 4.70 17.85 -15.90
N GLY A 764 4.81 17.71 -14.60
CA GLY A 764 4.12 16.66 -13.89
C GLY A 764 3.07 17.28 -12.99
N GLY A 765 1.79 17.13 -13.31
CA GLY A 765 0.74 17.73 -12.50
C GLY A 765 0.86 19.26 -12.37
N ARG A 766 0.40 19.84 -11.30
CA ARG A 766 0.65 21.25 -11.01
C ARG A 766 2.10 21.41 -10.57
N TRP A 767 2.84 22.13 -11.31
CA TRP A 767 4.27 22.36 -11.16
C TRP A 767 4.58 23.81 -10.84
N ASP A 768 5.39 24.07 -9.82
CA ASP A 768 5.95 25.39 -9.60
C ASP A 768 7.42 25.43 -10.06
N PRO A 769 7.70 26.03 -11.23
CA PRO A 769 9.05 26.08 -11.76
C PRO A 769 10.01 26.90 -10.90
N ALA A 770 9.52 27.70 -9.95
CA ALA A 770 10.36 28.44 -9.03
C ALA A 770 10.95 27.55 -7.92
N LEU A 771 10.32 26.42 -7.65
CA LEU A 771 10.72 25.49 -6.60
C LEU A 771 11.54 24.31 -7.12
N PHE A 772 11.25 23.88 -8.33
CA PHE A 772 11.89 22.73 -8.93
C PHE A 772 12.34 23.11 -10.35
N THR A 773 13.63 23.37 -10.49
CA THR A 773 14.23 23.77 -11.75
C THR A 773 14.56 22.57 -12.64
N GLU A 774 14.67 21.39 -12.07
CA GLU A 774 15.03 20.15 -12.76
C GLU A 774 13.79 19.37 -13.19
N GLY A 775 13.88 18.74 -14.36
CA GLY A 775 12.90 17.84 -14.91
C GLY A 775 13.34 16.38 -14.77
N PRO A 776 12.66 15.43 -15.46
CA PRO A 776 13.12 14.07 -15.56
C PRO A 776 14.52 13.99 -16.13
N HIS A 777 15.37 13.17 -15.53
CA HIS A 777 16.71 12.88 -16.03
C HIS A 777 17.05 11.40 -15.84
N ASP A 778 18.09 10.92 -16.53
CA ASP A 778 18.50 9.51 -16.51
C ASP A 778 17.35 8.54 -16.88
N VAL A 779 16.55 8.92 -17.87
CA VAL A 779 15.47 8.10 -18.41
C VAL A 779 16.01 7.20 -19.52
N LEU A 780 15.77 5.90 -19.45
CA LEU A 780 16.05 4.96 -20.54
C LEU A 780 14.73 4.41 -21.11
N ILE A 781 14.53 4.62 -22.41
CA ILE A 781 13.43 4.06 -23.20
C ILE A 781 14.04 3.04 -24.15
N ARG A 782 13.67 1.77 -24.00
CA ARG A 782 14.30 0.69 -24.75
C ARG A 782 13.29 -0.30 -25.31
N ASP A 783 13.50 -0.69 -26.57
CA ASP A 783 12.75 -1.73 -27.28
C ASP A 783 11.23 -1.55 -27.18
N THR A 784 10.73 -0.30 -27.23
CA THR A 784 9.30 0.01 -27.19
C THR A 784 8.68 -0.19 -28.57
N MET A 785 7.71 -1.08 -28.68
CA MET A 785 6.99 -1.37 -29.91
C MET A 785 5.87 -0.34 -30.11
N LEU A 786 5.90 0.38 -31.22
CA LEU A 786 4.93 1.41 -31.57
C LEU A 786 4.13 1.00 -32.83
N ARG A 787 2.80 1.04 -32.76
CA ARG A 787 1.92 0.78 -33.90
C ARG A 787 0.84 1.86 -33.99
N ASN A 788 0.71 2.49 -35.15
CA ASN A 788 -0.24 3.60 -35.36
C ASN A 788 -0.08 4.71 -34.30
N VAL A 789 1.15 5.07 -34.00
CA VAL A 789 1.49 6.14 -33.06
C VAL A 789 1.97 7.34 -33.86
N THR A 790 1.34 8.51 -33.64
CA THR A 790 1.66 9.72 -34.41
C THR A 790 3.02 10.29 -34.03
N THR A 791 3.29 10.38 -32.72
CA THR A 791 4.54 10.93 -32.18
C THR A 791 5.21 9.87 -31.30
N PRO A 792 6.30 9.24 -31.74
CA PRO A 792 6.99 8.19 -30.98
C PRO A 792 7.41 8.64 -29.58
N CYS A 793 8.06 9.80 -29.49
CA CYS A 793 8.49 10.41 -28.24
C CYS A 793 8.15 11.92 -28.25
N ALA A 794 7.65 12.41 -27.14
CA ALA A 794 7.26 13.80 -26.93
C ALA A 794 7.81 14.36 -25.62
N GLY A 795 7.68 15.66 -25.42
CA GLY A 795 8.03 16.35 -24.19
C GLY A 795 9.25 17.25 -24.30
N ASP A 796 9.41 18.15 -23.34
CA ASP A 796 10.44 19.18 -23.30
C ASP A 796 11.75 18.72 -22.65
N GLN A 797 11.81 17.47 -22.18
CA GLN A 797 12.98 16.83 -21.53
C GLN A 797 13.49 15.61 -22.29
N LEU A 798 13.22 15.48 -23.57
CA LEU A 798 13.72 14.36 -24.37
C LEU A 798 15.25 14.31 -24.49
N SER A 799 15.95 15.44 -24.32
CA SER A 799 17.42 15.49 -24.29
C SER A 799 18.01 14.71 -23.12
N GLU A 800 17.26 14.55 -22.04
CA GLU A 800 17.64 13.80 -20.83
C GLU A 800 17.27 12.31 -20.90
N ALA A 801 16.67 11.89 -22.01
CA ALA A 801 16.30 10.49 -22.24
C ALA A 801 17.26 9.82 -23.23
N THR A 802 17.68 8.61 -22.92
CA THR A 802 18.37 7.70 -23.84
C THR A 802 17.32 6.77 -24.48
N ILE A 803 17.25 6.77 -25.82
CA ILE A 803 16.29 5.98 -26.59
C ILE A 803 17.05 4.93 -27.39
N ILE A 804 16.75 3.65 -27.18
CA ILE A 804 17.40 2.51 -27.84
C ILE A 804 16.36 1.56 -28.43
N GLY A 805 16.52 1.20 -29.67
CA GLY A 805 15.57 0.35 -30.40
C GLY A 805 14.36 1.13 -30.90
N LYS A 806 13.85 0.80 -32.07
CA LYS A 806 12.63 1.41 -32.66
C LYS A 806 11.63 0.32 -32.98
#